data_3240c2686f1db076dab4966556fd7635
#
_entry.id   3240c2686f1db076dab4966556fd7635
#
_cell.length_a   1.000
_cell.length_b   1.000
_cell.length_c   1.000
_cell.angle_alpha   90.00
_cell.angle_beta   90.00
_cell.angle_gamma   90.00
#
_symmetry.space_group_name_H-M   'P 1'
#
loop_
_entity.id
_entity.type
_entity.pdbx_description
1 polymer ?
#
loop_
_entity_poly.entity_id
_entity_poly.type
_entity_poly.pdbx_seq_one_letter_code
_entity_poly.pdbx_strand_id
1 'polypeptide(L)'
;MAYSFTEKKRIRKDFGKLPKVMEVPYLLAIQLDSYRKFLQHDKSADERFEEGLEAAFRSVFPISSYSGNAALEYAGYEFGKPVFDVKECIIRGTTYAAPLRVRIRLVIYDKESNGAIKDIREQQVYMGEIPLMTENGTFVINGTERVIVSQLHRSPGVFFDHDKGKTHSSGKLLYSARVIPYRGSWLDFEFDPKDMVYVRIDRRRKLPATILLRALGYTSDEILDIFFETNEILVEDGVYRMRLVPERLRGETATFDILAGDEVVVERGRRVTARHIRQLEKANIEYLEIPAEYLQGRYLAKSIIDEETGEVLLECNTELGADALEKLEKGGIKRFETLYTNDLDNGPFMSDTLRADPTRSPLEALVEIYRMMRPGEPPTKEAAENLFRNLFFTDERYDLSGVGRMKFNRRLGREDVTGPGIIYDGRYFSNRTDDEGKQYYEQIGGETSDIIDVLKTLVDIRNGNGVTDDIDHLGNRRIRSVGEMAENQFRVGLVRVERAVKERLSLAESEGLMPQDLINAKPVAAAVKEFFGSSQLSQFMDQNNPLSEITHKRRVSALGPGGLTRERAGFEVRDVHPTHYGRVCPIETPEGPNIGLINSLASYARTNEYGFLESPYRKVIDGKVTDEIEYLSAIEEAECVIAQVDAKMTDDGGFVEDFVTVRHRYEFTVMERDTI
;
A
#
# COMPACT_ATOMS: atom_id res chain seq x y z
N MET A 1 12.55 -34.45 3.32
CA MET A 1 12.52 -35.60 2.35
C MET A 1 11.10 -36.10 2.28
N ALA A 2 10.47 -35.99 1.11
CA ALA A 2 9.16 -36.56 0.89
C ALA A 2 9.33 -38.08 0.77
N TYR A 3 8.86 -38.85 1.77
CA TYR A 3 8.83 -40.31 1.67
C TYR A 3 7.71 -40.74 0.73
N SER A 4 8.05 -41.04 -0.51
CA SER A 4 7.13 -41.76 -1.40
C SER A 4 7.15 -43.24 -1.06
N PHE A 5 6.17 -43.71 -0.31
CA PHE A 5 5.99 -45.15 -0.01
C PHE A 5 5.80 -46.03 -1.26
N THR A 6 5.56 -45.40 -2.42
CA THR A 6 5.33 -46.08 -3.69
C THR A 6 6.61 -46.41 -4.45
N GLU A 7 7.73 -45.75 -4.17
CA GLU A 7 9.00 -46.00 -4.85
C GLU A 7 9.59 -47.41 -4.58
N LYS A 8 9.32 -47.98 -3.43
CA LYS A 8 9.84 -49.30 -3.04
C LYS A 8 9.13 -50.47 -3.69
N LYS A 9 7.96 -50.33 -4.32
CA LYS A 9 7.13 -51.42 -4.79
C LYS A 9 6.73 -51.37 -6.27
N ARG A 10 7.00 -50.29 -6.99
CA ARG A 10 6.62 -50.17 -8.40
C ARG A 10 7.78 -49.62 -9.25
N ILE A 11 8.07 -50.32 -10.33
CA ILE A 11 8.98 -49.85 -11.36
C ILE A 11 8.22 -48.80 -12.18
N ARG A 12 8.62 -47.57 -12.10
CA ARG A 12 8.05 -46.48 -12.89
C ARG A 12 8.90 -46.29 -14.14
N LYS A 13 8.24 -46.20 -15.29
CA LYS A 13 8.88 -45.81 -16.54
C LYS A 13 8.61 -44.33 -16.81
N ASP A 14 9.63 -43.59 -17.08
CA ASP A 14 9.53 -42.22 -17.53
C ASP A 14 9.40 -42.17 -19.07
N PHE A 15 8.29 -41.66 -19.57
CA PHE A 15 8.03 -41.46 -20.99
C PHE A 15 8.24 -39.99 -21.41
N GLY A 16 8.74 -39.16 -20.53
CA GLY A 16 9.05 -37.77 -20.79
C GLY A 16 10.08 -37.63 -21.93
N LYS A 17 9.85 -36.66 -22.81
CA LYS A 17 10.78 -36.33 -23.91
C LYS A 17 11.83 -35.30 -23.51
N LEU A 18 11.56 -34.56 -22.45
CA LEU A 18 12.46 -33.54 -21.92
C LEU A 18 13.18 -34.07 -20.67
N PRO A 19 14.46 -33.72 -20.48
CA PRO A 19 15.18 -34.07 -19.26
C PRO A 19 14.53 -33.43 -18.03
N LYS A 20 14.53 -34.15 -16.94
CA LYS A 20 14.04 -33.63 -15.65
C LYS A 20 15.03 -32.59 -15.14
N VAL A 21 14.59 -31.34 -15.07
CA VAL A 21 15.42 -30.20 -14.64
C VAL A 21 15.42 -30.04 -13.13
N MET A 22 14.26 -30.20 -12.49
CA MET A 22 14.10 -30.09 -11.04
C MET A 22 13.04 -31.08 -10.53
N GLU A 23 13.12 -31.41 -9.27
CA GLU A 23 12.11 -32.22 -8.63
C GLU A 23 10.86 -31.39 -8.31
N VAL A 24 9.69 -32.04 -8.31
CA VAL A 24 8.46 -31.39 -7.89
C VAL A 24 8.62 -30.97 -6.44
N PRO A 25 8.37 -29.69 -6.09
CA PRO A 25 8.47 -29.22 -4.72
C PRO A 25 7.42 -29.90 -3.84
N TYR A 26 7.59 -29.79 -2.51
CA TYR A 26 6.60 -30.33 -1.60
C TYR A 26 5.26 -29.59 -1.77
N LEU A 27 4.26 -30.31 -2.25
CA LEU A 27 2.99 -29.72 -2.70
C LEU A 27 2.16 -29.04 -1.59
N LEU A 28 2.35 -29.46 -0.34
CA LEU A 28 1.66 -28.93 0.83
C LEU A 28 2.43 -27.83 1.56
N ALA A 29 3.57 -27.40 1.03
CA ALA A 29 4.44 -26.41 1.68
C ALA A 29 3.70 -25.10 2.01
N ILE A 30 2.82 -24.64 1.13
CA ILE A 30 2.03 -23.43 1.35
C ILE A 30 1.20 -23.47 2.65
N GLN A 31 0.67 -24.64 3.00
CA GLN A 31 -0.10 -24.84 4.23
C GLN A 31 0.82 -25.00 5.44
N LEU A 32 1.76 -25.94 5.36
CA LEU A 32 2.62 -26.32 6.48
C LEU A 32 3.58 -25.21 6.90
N ASP A 33 4.25 -24.61 5.95
CA ASP A 33 5.24 -23.56 6.25
C ASP A 33 4.58 -22.29 6.81
N SER A 34 3.41 -21.92 6.27
CA SER A 34 2.64 -20.78 6.76
C SER A 34 2.23 -20.96 8.22
N TYR A 35 1.70 -22.13 8.56
CA TYR A 35 1.23 -22.36 9.93
C TYR A 35 2.37 -22.59 10.93
N ARG A 36 3.48 -23.18 10.47
CA ARG A 36 4.70 -23.30 11.27
C ARG A 36 5.28 -21.92 11.64
N LYS A 37 5.31 -20.99 10.70
CA LYS A 37 5.69 -19.59 10.94
C LYS A 37 4.75 -18.89 11.92
N PHE A 38 3.47 -19.18 11.86
CA PHE A 38 2.49 -18.65 12.80
C PHE A 38 2.73 -19.14 14.22
N LEU A 39 2.90 -20.44 14.42
CA LEU A 39 3.06 -21.03 15.74
C LEU A 39 4.46 -20.82 16.33
N GLN A 40 5.52 -20.95 15.54
CA GLN A 40 6.92 -20.97 15.97
C GLN A 40 7.15 -21.79 17.25
N HIS A 41 6.47 -22.95 17.37
CA HIS A 41 6.51 -23.77 18.56
C HIS A 41 7.85 -24.49 18.78
N ASP A 42 8.66 -24.62 17.71
CA ASP A 42 9.97 -25.27 17.71
C ASP A 42 11.10 -24.39 18.26
N LYS A 43 10.82 -23.07 18.41
CA LYS A 43 11.82 -22.08 18.81
C LYS A 43 11.61 -21.61 20.24
N SER A 44 12.73 -21.35 20.93
CA SER A 44 12.71 -20.70 22.25
C SER A 44 12.23 -19.23 22.12
N ALA A 45 11.78 -18.65 23.22
CA ALA A 45 11.24 -17.29 23.23
C ALA A 45 12.24 -16.24 22.67
N ASP A 46 13.55 -16.46 22.89
CA ASP A 46 14.61 -15.53 22.45
C ASP A 46 15.01 -15.71 20.99
N GLU A 47 14.66 -16.84 20.37
CA GLU A 47 15.00 -17.17 18.98
C GLU A 47 13.85 -16.93 18.00
N ARG A 48 12.69 -16.53 18.49
CA ARG A 48 11.50 -16.30 17.65
C ARG A 48 11.63 -15.05 16.82
N PHE A 49 11.24 -15.17 15.56
CA PHE A 49 11.10 -14.03 14.66
C PHE A 49 9.82 -13.24 14.99
N GLU A 50 9.81 -11.98 14.66
CA GLU A 50 8.65 -11.10 14.83
C GLU A 50 7.57 -11.37 13.76
N GLU A 51 7.08 -12.60 13.76
CA GLU A 51 6.06 -13.11 12.85
C GLU A 51 5.02 -13.92 13.64
N GLY A 52 3.81 -14.07 13.09
CA GLY A 52 2.76 -14.92 13.66
C GLY A 52 2.30 -14.48 15.06
N LEU A 53 2.25 -15.40 15.99
CA LEU A 53 1.83 -15.13 17.38
C LEU A 53 2.76 -14.15 18.09
N GLU A 54 4.06 -14.23 17.85
CA GLU A 54 5.03 -13.31 18.44
C GLU A 54 4.74 -11.88 18.00
N ALA A 55 4.53 -11.64 16.71
CA ALA A 55 4.16 -10.34 16.18
C ALA A 55 2.81 -9.84 16.73
N ALA A 56 1.82 -10.72 16.86
CA ALA A 56 0.53 -10.38 17.43
C ALA A 56 0.64 -9.91 18.89
N PHE A 57 1.40 -10.62 19.71
CA PHE A 57 1.64 -10.23 21.10
C PHE A 57 2.41 -8.91 21.20
N ARG A 58 3.50 -8.75 20.47
CA ARG A 58 4.28 -7.51 20.48
C ARG A 58 3.53 -6.30 19.97
N SER A 59 2.58 -6.48 19.07
CA SER A 59 1.74 -5.38 18.55
C SER A 59 0.73 -4.85 19.57
N VAL A 60 0.37 -5.64 20.57
CA VAL A 60 -0.62 -5.28 21.59
C VAL A 60 0.03 -4.94 22.92
N PHE A 61 1.05 -5.69 23.32
CA PHE A 61 1.81 -5.44 24.54
C PHE A 61 2.99 -4.48 24.26
N PRO A 62 3.38 -3.63 25.22
CA PRO A 62 2.84 -3.50 26.57
C PRO A 62 1.50 -2.79 26.65
N ILE A 63 0.64 -3.21 27.59
CA ILE A 63 -0.65 -2.57 27.87
C ILE A 63 -0.50 -1.70 29.12
N SER A 64 -0.49 -0.38 28.92
CA SER A 64 -0.37 0.58 30.01
C SER A 64 -1.73 1.05 30.51
N SER A 65 -1.84 1.35 31.81
CA SER A 65 -3.01 1.99 32.39
C SER A 65 -3.15 3.44 31.87
N TYR A 66 -4.36 3.98 31.86
CA TYR A 66 -4.60 5.40 31.52
C TYR A 66 -3.86 6.37 32.45
N SER A 67 -3.59 5.97 33.68
CA SER A 67 -2.87 6.76 34.67
C SER A 67 -1.34 6.59 34.61
N GLY A 68 -0.84 5.68 33.77
CA GLY A 68 0.59 5.38 33.68
C GLY A 68 1.21 4.66 34.89
N ASN A 69 0.39 4.21 35.86
CA ASN A 69 0.88 3.65 37.12
C ASN A 69 1.20 2.15 37.04
N ALA A 70 0.69 1.46 36.06
CA ALA A 70 0.92 0.03 35.86
C ALA A 70 0.94 -0.31 34.38
N ALA A 71 1.74 -1.30 34.03
CA ALA A 71 1.81 -1.86 32.68
C ALA A 71 1.89 -3.38 32.72
N LEU A 72 1.24 -4.02 31.75
CA LEU A 72 1.41 -5.45 31.47
C LEU A 72 2.40 -5.62 30.33
N GLU A 73 3.48 -6.33 30.59
CA GLU A 73 4.53 -6.65 29.62
C GLU A 73 4.43 -8.11 29.19
N TYR A 74 4.72 -8.36 27.91
CA TYR A 74 4.83 -9.68 27.34
C TYR A 74 6.26 -10.22 27.47
N ALA A 75 6.40 -11.47 27.95
CA ALA A 75 7.71 -12.11 28.14
C ALA A 75 7.91 -13.39 27.31
N GLY A 76 6.87 -13.91 26.67
CA GLY A 76 6.94 -15.11 25.83
C GLY A 76 5.69 -15.97 25.96
N TYR A 77 5.57 -16.96 25.06
CA TYR A 77 4.49 -17.95 25.11
C TYR A 77 5.01 -19.36 24.97
N GLU A 78 4.20 -20.32 25.44
CA GLU A 78 4.48 -21.75 25.36
C GLU A 78 3.20 -22.50 25.05
N PHE A 79 3.33 -23.62 24.32
CA PHE A 79 2.23 -24.52 24.06
C PHE A 79 2.27 -25.69 25.02
N GLY A 80 1.11 -26.05 25.58
CA GLY A 80 0.94 -27.28 26.29
C GLY A 80 0.78 -28.48 25.32
N LYS A 81 0.79 -29.69 25.87
CA LYS A 81 0.51 -30.87 25.06
C LYS A 81 -0.98 -30.93 24.72
N PRO A 82 -1.35 -31.34 23.48
CA PRO A 82 -2.74 -31.67 23.16
C PRO A 82 -3.31 -32.70 24.09
N VAL A 83 -4.57 -32.55 24.47
CA VAL A 83 -5.24 -33.48 25.37
C VAL A 83 -5.50 -34.83 24.68
N PHE A 84 -5.87 -34.77 23.38
CA PHE A 84 -6.17 -35.95 22.57
C PHE A 84 -5.36 -35.90 21.28
N ASP A 85 -5.06 -37.07 20.71
CA ASP A 85 -4.45 -37.16 19.40
C ASP A 85 -5.47 -36.91 18.28
N VAL A 86 -5.03 -36.82 17.02
CA VAL A 86 -5.89 -36.54 15.87
C VAL A 86 -7.03 -37.54 15.73
N LYS A 87 -6.74 -38.83 15.87
CA LYS A 87 -7.73 -39.93 15.73
C LYS A 87 -8.79 -39.87 16.83
N GLU A 88 -8.36 -39.63 18.05
CA GLU A 88 -9.25 -39.51 19.19
C GLU A 88 -10.14 -38.27 19.12
N CYS A 89 -9.62 -37.15 18.63
CA CYS A 89 -10.41 -35.95 18.38
C CYS A 89 -11.52 -36.18 17.34
N ILE A 90 -11.22 -36.91 16.27
CA ILE A 90 -12.22 -37.27 15.25
C ILE A 90 -13.32 -38.16 15.84
N ILE A 91 -12.95 -39.16 16.61
CA ILE A 91 -13.91 -40.10 17.25
C ILE A 91 -14.79 -39.39 18.28
N ARG A 92 -14.19 -38.51 19.10
CA ARG A 92 -14.91 -37.78 20.17
C ARG A 92 -15.66 -36.53 19.67
N GLY A 93 -15.47 -36.11 18.44
CA GLY A 93 -16.07 -34.89 17.91
C GLY A 93 -15.50 -33.59 18.51
N THR A 94 -14.24 -33.61 18.93
CA THR A 94 -13.53 -32.46 19.53
C THR A 94 -12.52 -31.83 18.57
N THR A 95 -11.99 -30.69 18.96
CA THR A 95 -10.98 -29.97 18.17
C THR A 95 -9.58 -30.42 18.60
N TYR A 96 -8.72 -30.74 17.62
CA TYR A 96 -7.30 -30.97 17.86
C TYR A 96 -6.58 -29.69 18.09
N ALA A 97 -6.31 -29.32 19.34
CA ALA A 97 -5.75 -28.07 19.75
C ALA A 97 -4.79 -28.22 20.93
N ALA A 98 -3.87 -27.30 21.07
CA ALA A 98 -2.97 -27.19 22.21
C ALA A 98 -3.31 -25.96 23.06
N PRO A 99 -3.25 -26.06 24.40
CA PRO A 99 -3.41 -24.89 25.25
C PRO A 99 -2.23 -23.93 25.09
N LEU A 100 -2.56 -22.65 24.94
CA LEU A 100 -1.58 -21.56 24.86
C LEU A 100 -1.43 -20.93 26.24
N ARG A 101 -0.19 -20.85 26.71
CA ARG A 101 0.18 -20.16 27.96
C ARG A 101 1.14 -19.03 27.64
N VAL A 102 0.84 -17.87 28.17
CA VAL A 102 1.63 -16.65 27.94
C VAL A 102 2.22 -16.18 29.25
N ARG A 103 3.50 -15.88 29.24
CA ARG A 103 4.22 -15.33 30.36
C ARG A 103 4.10 -13.81 30.33
N ILE A 104 3.47 -13.26 31.37
CA ILE A 104 3.14 -11.84 31.46
C ILE A 104 3.67 -11.27 32.75
N ARG A 105 4.23 -10.07 32.68
CA ARG A 105 4.73 -9.30 33.80
C ARG A 105 3.81 -8.13 34.06
N LEU A 106 3.32 -8.00 35.27
CA LEU A 106 2.68 -6.79 35.75
C LEU A 106 3.74 -5.92 36.43
N VAL A 107 4.03 -4.79 35.83
CA VAL A 107 4.97 -3.79 36.37
C VAL A 107 4.13 -2.67 36.99
N ILE A 108 4.38 -2.38 38.27
CA ILE A 108 3.73 -1.32 39.01
C ILE A 108 4.74 -0.21 39.27
N TYR A 109 4.40 1.00 38.86
CA TYR A 109 5.24 2.18 39.03
C TYR A 109 4.85 2.99 40.24
N ASP A 110 5.82 3.59 40.89
CA ASP A 110 5.58 4.48 42.03
C ASP A 110 5.27 5.91 41.55
N LYS A 111 4.16 6.46 42.05
CA LYS A 111 3.73 7.83 41.75
C LYS A 111 4.64 8.92 42.30
N GLU A 112 5.33 8.63 43.43
CA GLU A 112 6.11 9.62 44.14
C GLU A 112 7.57 9.71 43.65
N SER A 113 8.07 8.66 42.99
CA SER A 113 9.47 8.50 42.56
C SER A 113 9.72 8.61 41.06
N ASN A 114 8.95 9.42 40.33
CA ASN A 114 9.15 9.71 38.90
C ASN A 114 9.26 8.46 38.00
N GLY A 115 8.41 7.46 38.24
CA GLY A 115 8.35 6.27 37.40
C GLY A 115 9.30 5.13 37.81
N ALA A 116 9.80 5.14 39.01
CA ALA A 116 10.56 3.99 39.53
C ALA A 116 9.68 2.77 39.68
N ILE A 117 10.21 1.61 39.38
CA ILE A 117 9.47 0.34 39.49
C ILE A 117 9.28 0.01 40.97
N LYS A 118 8.04 -0.08 41.41
CA LYS A 118 7.66 -0.46 42.78
C LYS A 118 7.61 -1.97 42.96
N ASP A 119 7.04 -2.70 42.01
CA ASP A 119 6.86 -4.13 42.09
C ASP A 119 6.77 -4.76 40.67
N ILE A 120 7.24 -5.99 40.53
CA ILE A 120 7.10 -6.78 39.29
C ILE A 120 6.53 -8.13 39.66
N ARG A 121 5.40 -8.48 39.04
CA ARG A 121 4.74 -9.78 39.22
C ARG A 121 4.67 -10.51 37.87
N GLU A 122 5.37 -11.63 37.78
CA GLU A 122 5.39 -12.48 36.59
C GLU A 122 4.53 -13.72 36.83
N GLN A 123 3.70 -14.06 35.84
CA GLN A 123 2.84 -15.22 35.88
C GLN A 123 2.59 -15.78 34.48
N GLN A 124 2.43 -17.10 34.37
CA GLN A 124 1.89 -17.73 33.18
C GLN A 124 0.37 -17.65 33.18
N VAL A 125 -0.21 -17.08 32.13
CA VAL A 125 -1.65 -16.93 31.96
C VAL A 125 -2.13 -17.80 30.82
N TYR A 126 -3.23 -18.53 31.04
CA TYR A 126 -3.89 -19.31 29.99
C TYR A 126 -4.64 -18.38 29.03
N MET A 127 -4.34 -18.50 27.72
CA MET A 127 -4.92 -17.64 26.67
C MET A 127 -5.87 -18.40 25.72
N GLY A 128 -6.32 -19.57 26.09
CA GLY A 128 -7.18 -20.39 25.26
C GLY A 128 -6.44 -21.53 24.56
N GLU A 129 -7.13 -22.18 23.64
CA GLU A 129 -6.57 -23.27 22.83
C GLU A 129 -6.40 -22.81 21.40
N ILE A 130 -5.27 -23.16 20.79
CA ILE A 130 -4.96 -22.92 19.39
C ILE A 130 -5.05 -24.24 18.63
N PRO A 131 -5.92 -24.35 17.59
CA PRO A 131 -5.96 -25.54 16.74
C PRO A 131 -4.59 -25.83 16.12
N LEU A 132 -4.19 -27.08 16.14
CA LEU A 132 -2.95 -27.53 15.54
C LEU A 132 -3.20 -28.11 14.15
N MET A 133 -2.27 -27.83 13.24
CA MET A 133 -2.27 -28.43 11.92
C MET A 133 -1.72 -29.86 11.98
N THR A 134 -2.40 -30.77 11.31
CA THR A 134 -1.90 -32.13 11.14
C THR A 134 -0.72 -32.17 10.17
N GLU A 135 0.01 -33.29 10.14
CA GLU A 135 1.12 -33.48 9.18
C GLU A 135 0.69 -33.36 7.71
N ASN A 136 -0.59 -33.55 7.44
CA ASN A 136 -1.20 -33.50 6.12
C ASN A 136 -1.71 -32.07 5.74
N GLY A 137 -1.50 -31.09 6.58
CA GLY A 137 -1.95 -29.71 6.30
C GLY A 137 -3.44 -29.44 6.55
N THR A 138 -4.09 -30.27 7.37
CA THR A 138 -5.51 -30.15 7.75
C THR A 138 -5.68 -29.76 9.20
N PHE A 139 -6.89 -29.33 9.55
CA PHE A 139 -7.30 -29.05 10.91
C PHE A 139 -8.47 -29.94 11.29
N VAL A 140 -8.46 -30.47 12.51
CA VAL A 140 -9.59 -31.21 13.06
C VAL A 140 -10.38 -30.26 13.96
N ILE A 141 -11.53 -29.80 13.47
CA ILE A 141 -12.41 -28.90 14.19
C ILE A 141 -13.75 -29.58 14.44
N ASN A 142 -14.11 -29.73 15.71
CA ASN A 142 -15.32 -30.43 16.14
C ASN A 142 -15.46 -31.85 15.54
N GLY A 143 -14.35 -32.56 15.42
CA GLY A 143 -14.29 -33.91 14.87
C GLY A 143 -14.30 -34.00 13.34
N THR A 144 -14.37 -32.90 12.63
CA THR A 144 -14.33 -32.86 11.16
C THR A 144 -12.99 -32.31 10.65
N GLU A 145 -12.43 -32.94 9.62
CA GLU A 145 -11.23 -32.43 8.99
C GLU A 145 -11.59 -31.24 8.08
N ARG A 146 -10.89 -30.13 8.26
CA ARG A 146 -11.07 -28.90 7.51
C ARG A 146 -9.77 -28.42 6.90
N VAL A 147 -9.88 -27.76 5.76
CA VAL A 147 -8.79 -27.08 5.06
C VAL A 147 -9.07 -25.59 5.06
N ILE A 148 -8.08 -24.80 5.44
CA ILE A 148 -8.13 -23.36 5.31
C ILE A 148 -7.54 -22.98 3.95
N VAL A 149 -8.40 -22.54 3.05
CA VAL A 149 -8.01 -22.15 1.68
C VAL A 149 -7.27 -20.82 1.71
N SER A 150 -6.15 -20.73 1.00
CA SER A 150 -5.41 -19.48 0.85
C SER A 150 -6.23 -18.44 0.11
N GLN A 151 -6.10 -17.18 0.50
CA GLN A 151 -6.84 -16.06 -0.10
C GLN A 151 -5.94 -15.25 -1.02
N LEU A 152 -6.41 -14.96 -2.23
CA LEU A 152 -5.80 -14.03 -3.15
C LEU A 152 -6.50 -12.68 -3.03
N HIS A 153 -5.78 -11.68 -2.56
CA HIS A 153 -6.33 -10.34 -2.37
C HIS A 153 -5.37 -9.28 -2.92
N ARG A 154 -5.89 -8.06 -3.10
CA ARG A 154 -5.04 -6.94 -3.48
C ARG A 154 -4.04 -6.65 -2.37
N SER A 155 -2.75 -6.50 -2.73
CA SER A 155 -1.71 -6.17 -1.75
C SER A 155 -1.96 -4.79 -1.14
N PRO A 156 -1.52 -4.55 0.11
CA PRO A 156 -1.41 -3.18 0.62
C PRO A 156 -0.46 -2.35 -0.26
N GLY A 157 -0.60 -1.05 -0.25
CA GLY A 157 0.21 -0.12 -1.02
C GLY A 157 -0.62 0.98 -1.66
N VAL A 158 -0.09 1.61 -2.69
CA VAL A 158 -0.79 2.63 -3.47
C VAL A 158 -1.04 2.14 -4.89
N PHE A 159 -2.27 2.41 -5.40
CA PHE A 159 -2.70 2.02 -6.74
C PHE A 159 -3.31 3.20 -7.45
N PHE A 160 -2.93 3.38 -8.71
CA PHE A 160 -3.48 4.40 -9.59
C PHE A 160 -4.32 3.72 -10.66
N ASP A 161 -5.55 4.18 -10.84
CA ASP A 161 -6.52 3.60 -11.76
C ASP A 161 -7.38 4.69 -12.41
N HIS A 162 -8.25 4.32 -13.34
CA HIS A 162 -9.26 5.17 -13.94
C HIS A 162 -10.57 4.40 -14.16
N ASP A 163 -11.66 5.13 -14.29
CA ASP A 163 -13.01 4.57 -14.45
C ASP A 163 -13.35 4.02 -15.85
N LYS A 164 -12.39 4.03 -16.77
CA LYS A 164 -12.56 3.64 -18.19
C LYS A 164 -13.64 4.46 -18.92
N GLY A 165 -13.90 5.69 -18.46
CA GLY A 165 -14.90 6.59 -19.04
C GLY A 165 -16.36 6.20 -18.80
N LYS A 166 -16.63 5.29 -17.88
CA LYS A 166 -17.98 4.76 -17.61
C LYS A 166 -18.83 5.65 -16.71
N THR A 167 -18.23 6.46 -15.88
CA THR A 167 -18.93 7.24 -14.83
C THR A 167 -19.60 8.48 -15.38
N HIS A 168 -19.00 9.16 -16.35
CA HIS A 168 -19.53 10.38 -16.95
C HIS A 168 -19.91 10.19 -18.41
N SER A 169 -21.02 10.83 -18.83
CA SER A 169 -21.57 10.73 -20.20
C SER A 169 -20.62 11.18 -21.31
N SER A 170 -19.64 12.05 -20.99
CA SER A 170 -18.64 12.53 -21.95
C SER A 170 -17.57 11.50 -22.32
N GLY A 171 -17.52 10.36 -21.62
CA GLY A 171 -16.46 9.37 -21.80
C GLY A 171 -15.09 9.77 -21.25
N LYS A 172 -15.02 10.89 -20.51
CA LYS A 172 -13.79 11.39 -19.91
C LYS A 172 -13.25 10.40 -18.88
N LEU A 173 -11.94 10.12 -18.93
CA LEU A 173 -11.28 9.29 -17.96
C LEU A 173 -11.12 10.03 -16.62
N LEU A 174 -11.70 9.47 -15.58
CA LEU A 174 -11.57 9.98 -14.21
C LEU A 174 -10.51 9.15 -13.49
N TYR A 175 -9.36 9.75 -13.27
CA TYR A 175 -8.24 9.09 -12.59
C TYR A 175 -8.43 9.11 -11.08
N SER A 176 -7.95 8.07 -10.44
CA SER A 176 -7.98 7.91 -8.99
C SER A 176 -6.71 7.27 -8.46
N ALA A 177 -6.36 7.59 -7.23
CA ALA A 177 -5.32 6.92 -6.47
C ALA A 177 -5.92 6.36 -5.19
N ARG A 178 -5.54 5.14 -4.84
CA ARG A 178 -6.03 4.48 -3.64
C ARG A 178 -4.89 3.98 -2.80
N VAL A 179 -4.79 4.45 -1.56
CA VAL A 179 -3.87 3.93 -0.57
C VAL A 179 -4.60 2.89 0.27
N ILE A 180 -4.14 1.65 0.19
CA ILE A 180 -4.72 0.50 0.89
C ILE A 180 -3.73 0.07 1.96
N PRO A 181 -4.04 0.24 3.26
CA PRO A 181 -3.22 -0.30 4.33
C PRO A 181 -3.47 -1.80 4.51
N TYR A 182 -2.55 -2.48 5.16
CA TYR A 182 -2.80 -3.82 5.67
C TYR A 182 -3.88 -3.81 6.75
N ARG A 183 -3.84 -2.78 7.60
CA ARG A 183 -4.81 -2.50 8.67
C ARG A 183 -4.94 -1.00 8.87
N GLY A 184 -6.16 -0.49 8.80
CA GLY A 184 -6.44 0.93 9.01
C GLY A 184 -7.42 1.50 7.99
N SER A 185 -7.53 2.81 7.97
CA SER A 185 -8.44 3.55 7.11
C SER A 185 -7.91 3.64 5.68
N TRP A 186 -8.79 3.43 4.71
CA TRP A 186 -8.48 3.62 3.29
C TRP A 186 -8.46 5.10 2.95
N LEU A 187 -7.55 5.47 2.06
CA LEU A 187 -7.42 6.84 1.56
C LEU A 187 -7.51 6.82 0.04
N ASP A 188 -8.57 7.42 -0.49
CA ASP A 188 -8.82 7.50 -1.92
C ASP A 188 -8.71 8.96 -2.38
N PHE A 189 -7.99 9.20 -3.46
CA PHE A 189 -7.99 10.47 -4.20
C PHE A 189 -8.66 10.25 -5.54
N GLU A 190 -9.54 11.14 -5.94
CA GLU A 190 -10.29 11.01 -7.19
C GLU A 190 -10.41 12.36 -7.91
N PHE A 191 -10.28 12.32 -9.24
CA PHE A 191 -10.66 13.44 -10.08
C PHE A 191 -12.17 13.43 -10.33
N ASP A 192 -12.75 14.59 -10.31
CA ASP A 192 -14.13 14.79 -10.70
C ASP A 192 -14.22 15.18 -12.21
N PRO A 193 -15.40 15.13 -12.86
CA PRO A 193 -15.55 15.55 -14.26
C PRO A 193 -15.11 17.01 -14.55
N LYS A 194 -15.05 17.84 -13.52
CA LYS A 194 -14.55 19.22 -13.60
C LYS A 194 -13.05 19.36 -13.35
N ASP A 195 -12.32 18.23 -13.30
CA ASP A 195 -10.87 18.15 -13.01
C ASP A 195 -10.45 18.67 -11.62
N MET A 196 -11.35 18.68 -10.66
CA MET A 196 -11.00 18.94 -9.27
C MET A 196 -10.61 17.65 -8.57
N VAL A 197 -9.65 17.72 -7.66
CA VAL A 197 -9.16 16.57 -6.89
C VAL A 197 -9.86 16.49 -5.54
N TYR A 198 -10.48 15.36 -5.28
CA TYR A 198 -11.16 15.06 -4.02
C TYR A 198 -10.49 13.94 -3.26
N VAL A 199 -10.65 13.97 -1.94
CA VAL A 199 -10.22 12.90 -1.04
C VAL A 199 -11.44 12.23 -0.40
N ARG A 200 -11.38 10.91 -0.27
CA ARG A 200 -12.31 10.10 0.54
C ARG A 200 -11.54 9.31 1.57
N ILE A 201 -12.01 9.33 2.78
CA ILE A 201 -11.49 8.50 3.86
C ILE A 201 -12.56 7.45 4.20
N ASP A 202 -12.20 6.16 4.20
CA ASP A 202 -13.10 5.04 4.46
C ASP A 202 -14.42 5.09 3.66
N ARG A 203 -14.33 5.50 2.38
CA ARG A 203 -15.48 5.63 1.47
C ARG A 203 -16.57 6.60 1.97
N ARG A 204 -16.23 7.49 2.89
CA ARG A 204 -17.13 8.56 3.35
C ARG A 204 -17.34 9.61 2.25
N ARG A 205 -18.10 10.65 2.56
CA ARG A 205 -18.31 11.80 1.67
C ARG A 205 -16.98 12.40 1.21
N LYS A 206 -16.88 12.75 -0.07
CA LYS A 206 -15.67 13.37 -0.62
C LYS A 206 -15.49 14.81 -0.13
N LEU A 207 -14.26 15.18 0.11
CA LEU A 207 -13.80 16.53 0.42
C LEU A 207 -12.75 16.96 -0.60
N PRO A 208 -12.57 18.29 -0.87
CA PRO A 208 -11.42 18.74 -1.64
C PRO A 208 -10.11 18.23 -1.03
N ALA A 209 -9.19 17.74 -1.85
CA ALA A 209 -7.92 17.17 -1.37
C ALA A 209 -7.06 18.17 -0.60
N THR A 210 -7.22 19.45 -0.89
CA THR A 210 -6.54 20.55 -0.20
C THR A 210 -6.91 20.66 1.28
N ILE A 211 -8.11 20.22 1.68
CA ILE A 211 -8.50 20.14 3.10
C ILE A 211 -7.57 19.19 3.85
N LEU A 212 -7.25 18.04 3.27
CA LEU A 212 -6.30 17.10 3.87
C LEU A 212 -4.90 17.73 4.00
N LEU A 213 -4.42 18.42 2.97
CA LEU A 213 -3.12 19.10 2.99
C LEU A 213 -3.07 20.22 4.04
N ARG A 214 -4.14 20.98 4.19
CA ARG A 214 -4.25 21.98 5.27
C ARG A 214 -4.27 21.34 6.65
N ALA A 215 -4.95 20.23 6.82
CA ALA A 215 -4.95 19.48 8.07
C ALA A 215 -3.54 18.97 8.46
N LEU A 216 -2.67 18.70 7.47
CA LEU A 216 -1.25 18.38 7.69
C LEU A 216 -0.41 19.60 8.08
N GLY A 217 -0.91 20.81 7.88
CA GLY A 217 -0.23 22.05 8.22
C GLY A 217 0.33 22.84 7.03
N TYR A 218 0.02 22.46 5.79
CA TYR A 218 0.45 23.20 4.60
C TYR A 218 -0.40 24.45 4.37
N THR A 219 0.26 25.55 4.07
CA THR A 219 -0.39 26.80 3.69
C THR A 219 -0.78 26.79 2.21
N SER A 220 -1.62 27.75 1.78
CA SER A 220 -2.02 27.86 0.38
C SER A 220 -0.83 28.12 -0.54
N ASP A 221 0.09 28.98 -0.12
CA ASP A 221 1.31 29.31 -0.89
C ASP A 221 2.20 28.06 -1.04
N GLU A 222 2.40 27.31 0.04
CA GLU A 222 3.17 26.06 0.02
C GLU A 222 2.54 24.99 -0.87
N ILE A 223 1.21 24.87 -0.85
CA ILE A 223 0.50 23.92 -1.72
C ILE A 223 0.72 24.27 -3.19
N LEU A 224 0.62 25.55 -3.55
CA LEU A 224 0.85 25.96 -4.93
C LEU A 224 2.31 25.76 -5.36
N ASP A 225 3.26 26.05 -4.49
CA ASP A 225 4.70 25.86 -4.75
C ASP A 225 5.07 24.38 -4.95
N ILE A 226 4.39 23.47 -4.23
CA ILE A 226 4.58 22.02 -4.35
C ILE A 226 4.10 21.47 -5.70
N PHE A 227 2.97 21.95 -6.22
CA PHE A 227 2.31 21.37 -7.39
C PHE A 227 2.54 22.13 -8.71
N PHE A 228 3.01 23.36 -8.65
CA PHE A 228 3.18 24.19 -9.82
C PHE A 228 4.57 24.79 -9.92
N GLU A 229 5.07 24.85 -11.14
CA GLU A 229 6.17 25.73 -11.47
C GLU A 229 5.65 27.16 -11.63
N THR A 230 6.50 28.15 -11.41
CA THR A 230 6.14 29.56 -11.48
C THR A 230 6.80 30.28 -12.65
N ASN A 231 6.12 31.27 -13.20
CA ASN A 231 6.69 32.25 -14.12
C ASN A 231 6.95 33.55 -13.37
N GLU A 232 8.19 33.98 -13.38
CA GLU A 232 8.59 35.27 -12.82
C GLU A 232 8.24 36.42 -13.74
N ILE A 233 7.54 37.44 -13.21
CA ILE A 233 7.13 38.63 -13.92
C ILE A 233 7.78 39.84 -13.25
N LEU A 234 8.51 40.63 -14.04
CA LEU A 234 9.04 41.91 -13.64
C LEU A 234 8.16 43.03 -14.18
N VAL A 235 7.99 44.09 -13.39
CA VAL A 235 7.23 45.28 -13.77
C VAL A 235 8.21 46.47 -13.74
N GLU A 236 8.50 47.03 -14.91
CA GLU A 236 9.34 48.22 -15.07
C GLU A 236 8.64 49.23 -15.95
N ASP A 237 8.42 50.43 -15.44
CA ASP A 237 7.79 51.56 -16.16
C ASP A 237 6.45 51.20 -16.85
N GLY A 238 5.64 50.33 -16.24
CA GLY A 238 4.36 49.88 -16.81
C GLY A 238 4.49 48.80 -17.89
N VAL A 239 5.69 48.28 -18.11
CA VAL A 239 5.96 47.17 -19.03
C VAL A 239 6.16 45.88 -18.21
N TYR A 240 5.46 44.82 -18.62
CA TYR A 240 5.59 43.50 -18.02
C TYR A 240 6.63 42.69 -18.77
N ARG A 241 7.57 42.09 -18.03
CA ARG A 241 8.61 41.22 -18.57
C ARG A 241 8.57 39.86 -17.87
N MET A 242 8.35 38.81 -18.63
CA MET A 242 8.35 37.44 -18.13
C MET A 242 9.72 36.81 -18.33
N ARG A 243 10.24 36.13 -17.32
CA ARG A 243 11.45 35.32 -17.47
C ARG A 243 11.22 34.22 -18.50
N LEU A 244 12.06 34.16 -19.51
CA LEU A 244 11.91 33.25 -20.63
C LEU A 244 12.44 31.86 -20.25
N VAL A 245 11.56 30.85 -20.31
CA VAL A 245 11.91 29.43 -20.32
C VAL A 245 11.43 28.86 -21.65
N PRO A 246 12.33 28.76 -22.67
CA PRO A 246 11.92 28.41 -24.02
C PRO A 246 11.13 27.12 -24.15
N GLU A 247 11.45 26.10 -23.36
CA GLU A 247 10.77 24.81 -23.38
C GLU A 247 9.28 24.90 -23.02
N ARG A 248 8.91 25.86 -22.16
CA ARG A 248 7.50 26.06 -21.74
C ARG A 248 6.62 26.58 -22.86
N LEU A 249 7.20 27.22 -23.86
CA LEU A 249 6.48 27.75 -25.02
C LEU A 249 6.25 26.70 -26.11
N ARG A 250 6.91 25.57 -26.02
CA ARG A 250 6.83 24.51 -27.04
C ARG A 250 5.42 23.97 -27.20
N GLY A 251 4.90 24.06 -28.42
CA GLY A 251 3.57 23.55 -28.75
C GLY A 251 2.43 24.51 -28.44
N GLU A 252 2.67 25.61 -27.74
CA GLU A 252 1.67 26.65 -27.52
C GLU A 252 1.46 27.52 -28.78
N THR A 253 0.28 28.11 -28.88
CA THR A 253 -0.02 29.11 -29.93
C THR A 253 0.31 30.47 -29.37
N ALA A 254 1.20 31.21 -30.04
CA ALA A 254 1.58 32.55 -29.62
C ALA A 254 0.39 33.50 -29.61
N THR A 255 0.08 34.07 -28.46
CA THR A 255 -0.98 35.08 -28.30
C THR A 255 -0.52 36.50 -28.64
N PHE A 256 0.80 36.69 -28.74
CA PHE A 256 1.47 37.93 -29.11
C PHE A 256 2.74 37.60 -29.90
N ASP A 257 3.35 38.62 -30.54
CA ASP A 257 4.58 38.42 -31.28
C ASP A 257 5.76 38.19 -30.34
N ILE A 258 6.44 37.06 -30.49
CA ILE A 258 7.61 36.72 -29.69
C ILE A 258 8.85 37.25 -30.40
N LEU A 259 9.51 38.19 -29.75
CA LEU A 259 10.68 38.90 -30.30
C LEU A 259 11.99 38.39 -29.72
N ALA A 260 13.00 38.26 -30.56
CA ALA A 260 14.39 38.04 -30.16
C ALA A 260 15.20 39.31 -30.47
N GLY A 261 15.19 40.28 -29.54
CA GLY A 261 15.64 41.63 -29.79
C GLY A 261 14.67 42.33 -30.71
N ASP A 262 15.13 42.77 -31.89
CA ASP A 262 14.30 43.47 -32.90
C ASP A 262 13.70 42.52 -33.95
N GLU A 263 14.02 41.21 -33.90
CA GLU A 263 13.54 40.21 -34.86
C GLU A 263 12.37 39.41 -34.31
N VAL A 264 11.28 39.32 -35.09
CA VAL A 264 10.10 38.49 -34.74
C VAL A 264 10.43 37.05 -35.03
N VAL A 265 10.53 36.22 -33.97
CA VAL A 265 10.77 34.75 -34.06
C VAL A 265 9.46 34.01 -34.31
N VAL A 266 8.39 34.40 -33.62
CA VAL A 266 7.07 33.82 -33.79
C VAL A 266 6.01 34.90 -33.85
N GLU A 267 5.25 34.92 -34.96
CA GLU A 267 4.12 35.84 -35.10
C GLU A 267 2.91 35.40 -34.29
N ARG A 268 2.09 36.33 -33.86
CA ARG A 268 0.81 36.09 -33.19
C ARG A 268 -0.05 35.09 -33.97
N GLY A 269 -0.62 34.11 -33.29
CA GLY A 269 -1.47 33.06 -33.87
C GLY A 269 -0.71 31.85 -34.44
N ARG A 270 0.60 31.87 -34.47
CA ARG A 270 1.40 30.71 -34.90
C ARG A 270 1.79 29.83 -33.74
N ARG A 271 1.89 28.52 -34.03
CA ARG A 271 2.34 27.54 -33.06
C ARG A 271 3.87 27.59 -32.90
N VAL A 272 4.32 27.60 -31.66
CA VAL A 272 5.76 27.55 -31.34
C VAL A 272 6.30 26.18 -31.60
N THR A 273 7.30 26.10 -32.48
CA THR A 273 7.95 24.84 -32.88
C THR A 273 9.32 24.67 -32.23
N ALA A 274 9.88 23.47 -32.27
CA ALA A 274 11.23 23.19 -31.77
C ALA A 274 12.31 24.03 -32.46
N ARG A 275 12.08 24.52 -33.72
CA ARG A 275 12.96 25.45 -34.42
C ARG A 275 12.96 26.82 -33.76
N HIS A 276 11.80 27.32 -33.41
CA HIS A 276 11.63 28.61 -32.71
C HIS A 276 12.30 28.60 -31.33
N ILE A 277 12.16 27.46 -30.60
CA ILE A 277 12.81 27.26 -29.29
C ILE A 277 14.33 27.41 -29.44
N ARG A 278 14.96 26.73 -30.41
CA ARG A 278 16.39 26.78 -30.66
C ARG A 278 16.85 28.21 -31.08
N GLN A 279 16.00 28.97 -31.78
CA GLN A 279 16.29 30.38 -32.11
C GLN A 279 16.30 31.26 -30.87
N LEU A 280 15.33 31.10 -29.98
CA LEU A 280 15.24 31.80 -28.71
C LEU A 280 16.41 31.46 -27.76
N GLU A 281 16.78 30.21 -27.68
CA GLU A 281 17.95 29.75 -26.91
C GLU A 281 19.27 30.37 -27.43
N LYS A 282 19.44 30.40 -28.76
CA LYS A 282 20.62 31.01 -29.37
C LYS A 282 20.70 32.53 -29.19
N ALA A 283 19.56 33.19 -29.11
CA ALA A 283 19.47 34.62 -28.86
C ALA A 283 19.80 34.97 -27.42
N ASN A 284 19.85 34.00 -26.50
CA ASN A 284 20.21 34.16 -25.08
C ASN A 284 19.43 35.24 -24.36
N ILE A 285 18.12 35.32 -24.62
CA ILE A 285 17.22 36.33 -24.03
C ILE A 285 16.77 35.82 -22.67
N GLU A 286 16.93 36.63 -21.65
CA GLU A 286 16.55 36.31 -20.29
C GLU A 286 15.08 36.63 -19.98
N TYR A 287 14.59 37.75 -20.53
CA TYR A 287 13.23 38.24 -20.31
C TYR A 287 12.53 38.54 -21.62
N LEU A 288 11.25 38.19 -21.69
CA LEU A 288 10.38 38.45 -22.81
C LEU A 288 9.34 39.51 -22.42
N GLU A 289 9.19 40.56 -23.23
CA GLU A 289 8.13 41.55 -23.05
C GLU A 289 6.77 40.92 -23.37
N ILE A 290 5.82 41.07 -22.45
CA ILE A 290 4.48 40.51 -22.57
C ILE A 290 3.43 41.61 -22.43
N PRO A 291 2.34 41.57 -23.19
CA PRO A 291 1.22 42.49 -23.02
C PRO A 291 0.45 42.17 -21.74
N ALA A 292 -0.17 43.18 -21.12
CA ALA A 292 -1.03 42.99 -19.94
C ALA A 292 -2.18 41.97 -20.18
N GLU A 293 -2.65 41.87 -21.40
CA GLU A 293 -3.68 40.92 -21.83
C GLU A 293 -3.23 39.47 -21.68
N TYR A 294 -1.95 39.17 -21.78
CA TYR A 294 -1.37 37.85 -21.59
C TYR A 294 -1.45 37.38 -20.13
N LEU A 295 -1.41 38.31 -19.19
CA LEU A 295 -1.53 38.03 -17.76
C LEU A 295 -2.97 37.84 -17.30
N GLN A 296 -3.94 38.34 -18.07
CA GLN A 296 -5.36 38.14 -17.73
C GLN A 296 -5.75 36.66 -17.77
N GLY A 297 -6.44 36.21 -16.72
CA GLY A 297 -6.83 34.80 -16.56
C GLY A 297 -5.73 33.91 -16.00
N ARG A 298 -4.55 34.43 -15.68
CA ARG A 298 -3.52 33.68 -14.94
C ARG A 298 -3.67 33.90 -13.45
N TYR A 299 -3.08 33.00 -12.66
CA TYR A 299 -3.23 32.98 -11.20
C TYR A 299 -1.91 33.30 -10.52
N LEU A 300 -1.98 34.04 -9.42
CA LEU A 300 -0.82 34.37 -8.60
C LEU A 300 -0.30 33.11 -7.89
N ALA A 301 1.01 32.90 -7.93
CA ALA A 301 1.68 31.81 -7.23
C ALA A 301 1.82 32.07 -5.73
N LYS A 302 2.10 33.31 -5.34
CA LYS A 302 2.33 33.71 -3.94
C LYS A 302 1.50 34.95 -3.59
N SER A 303 1.13 35.04 -2.31
CA SER A 303 0.48 36.24 -1.78
C SER A 303 1.41 37.41 -1.83
N ILE A 304 0.89 38.58 -2.28
CA ILE A 304 1.64 39.81 -2.40
C ILE A 304 1.31 40.72 -1.23
N ILE A 305 2.34 41.07 -0.48
CA ILE A 305 2.24 41.91 0.71
C ILE A 305 2.83 43.27 0.39
N ASP A 306 2.17 44.34 0.79
CA ASP A 306 2.71 45.67 0.73
C ASP A 306 3.86 45.83 1.74
N GLU A 307 5.06 46.11 1.27
CA GLU A 307 6.25 46.24 2.11
C GLU A 307 6.17 47.41 3.11
N GLU A 308 5.35 48.44 2.82
CA GLU A 308 5.21 49.64 3.68
C GLU A 308 4.17 49.44 4.78
N THR A 309 3.04 48.81 4.46
CA THR A 309 1.91 48.69 5.38
C THR A 309 1.82 47.29 6.03
N GLY A 310 2.42 46.26 5.43
CA GLY A 310 2.31 44.85 5.84
C GLY A 310 0.95 44.23 5.54
N GLU A 311 0.09 44.94 4.78
CA GLU A 311 -1.21 44.38 4.37
C GLU A 311 -1.09 43.55 3.11
N VAL A 312 -1.90 42.48 3.03
CA VAL A 312 -1.98 41.61 1.86
C VAL A 312 -2.74 42.33 0.75
N LEU A 313 -2.06 42.73 -0.32
CA LEU A 313 -2.66 43.38 -1.50
C LEU A 313 -3.49 42.39 -2.33
N LEU A 314 -2.92 41.23 -2.59
CA LEU A 314 -3.56 40.12 -3.31
C LEU A 314 -3.17 38.81 -2.66
N GLU A 315 -4.14 37.94 -2.43
CA GLU A 315 -3.90 36.57 -1.94
C GLU A 315 -3.38 35.68 -3.07
N CYS A 316 -2.63 34.65 -2.72
CA CYS A 316 -2.22 33.59 -3.65
C CYS A 316 -3.45 32.96 -4.32
N ASN A 317 -3.24 32.37 -5.50
CA ASN A 317 -4.32 31.75 -6.29
C ASN A 317 -5.45 32.70 -6.71
N THR A 318 -5.21 34.01 -6.67
CA THR A 318 -6.14 35.01 -7.20
C THR A 318 -5.96 35.16 -8.71
N GLU A 319 -7.07 35.18 -9.44
CA GLU A 319 -7.05 35.41 -10.88
C GLU A 319 -6.62 36.87 -11.18
N LEU A 320 -5.67 37.02 -12.08
CA LEU A 320 -5.21 38.33 -12.55
C LEU A 320 -6.21 38.88 -13.58
N GLY A 321 -7.08 39.73 -13.11
CA GLY A 321 -7.93 40.59 -13.95
C GLY A 321 -7.37 41.99 -14.05
N ALA A 322 -8.04 42.88 -14.81
CA ALA A 322 -7.67 44.28 -14.93
C ALA A 322 -7.56 45.01 -13.58
N ASP A 323 -8.49 44.72 -12.66
CA ASP A 323 -8.52 45.31 -11.31
C ASP A 323 -7.34 44.84 -10.45
N ALA A 324 -6.93 43.56 -10.61
CA ALA A 324 -5.79 42.99 -9.88
C ALA A 324 -4.47 43.62 -10.37
N LEU A 325 -4.30 43.76 -11.68
CA LEU A 325 -3.13 44.42 -12.27
C LEU A 325 -3.01 45.90 -11.86
N GLU A 326 -4.15 46.62 -11.83
CA GLU A 326 -4.20 48.01 -11.34
C GLU A 326 -3.79 48.10 -9.87
N LYS A 327 -4.18 47.18 -9.02
CA LYS A 327 -3.75 47.12 -7.61
C LYS A 327 -2.25 46.86 -7.47
N LEU A 328 -1.66 46.03 -8.32
CA LEU A 328 -0.23 45.73 -8.32
C LEU A 328 0.57 47.00 -8.74
N GLU A 329 0.11 47.73 -9.77
CA GLU A 329 0.73 48.95 -10.23
C GLU A 329 0.65 50.07 -9.16
N LYS A 330 -0.52 50.24 -8.51
CA LYS A 330 -0.70 51.23 -7.44
C LYS A 330 0.11 50.84 -6.18
N GLY A 331 0.31 49.58 -5.89
CA GLY A 331 1.13 49.08 -4.79
C GLY A 331 2.65 49.18 -5.08
N GLY A 332 3.06 49.59 -6.26
CA GLY A 332 4.47 49.72 -6.62
C GLY A 332 5.23 48.42 -6.69
N ILE A 333 4.54 47.29 -6.90
CA ILE A 333 5.13 45.96 -6.94
C ILE A 333 5.97 45.81 -8.20
N LYS A 334 7.27 45.54 -8.03
CA LYS A 334 8.25 45.42 -9.14
C LYS A 334 8.41 43.99 -9.64
N ARG A 335 8.02 43.00 -8.82
CA ARG A 335 8.19 41.58 -9.13
C ARG A 335 7.07 40.75 -8.51
N PHE A 336 6.52 39.84 -9.29
CA PHE A 336 5.57 38.83 -8.78
C PHE A 336 5.69 37.55 -9.59
N GLU A 337 5.10 36.48 -9.09
CA GLU A 337 5.14 35.17 -9.71
C GLU A 337 3.71 34.68 -10.04
N THR A 338 3.55 34.08 -11.22
CA THR A 338 2.31 33.47 -11.66
C THR A 338 2.48 31.96 -11.80
N LEU A 339 1.41 31.22 -11.63
CA LEU A 339 1.41 29.76 -11.86
C LEU A 339 1.63 29.47 -13.34
N TYR A 340 2.51 28.53 -13.64
CA TYR A 340 2.66 27.97 -14.98
C TYR A 340 1.64 26.86 -15.18
N THR A 341 0.65 27.09 -16.01
CA THR A 341 -0.39 26.11 -16.38
C THR A 341 -0.64 26.17 -17.88
N ASN A 342 -0.93 25.04 -18.49
CA ASN A 342 -1.32 24.93 -19.89
C ASN A 342 -2.38 23.84 -20.07
N ASP A 343 -2.96 23.76 -21.27
CA ASP A 343 -3.99 22.78 -21.61
C ASP A 343 -3.41 21.43 -22.09
N LEU A 344 -2.08 21.33 -22.25
CA LEU A 344 -1.42 20.17 -22.84
C LEU A 344 -0.97 19.15 -21.78
N ASP A 345 -0.10 19.56 -20.88
CA ASP A 345 0.61 18.70 -19.95
C ASP A 345 0.72 19.25 -18.52
N ASN A 346 0.13 20.38 -18.22
CA ASN A 346 0.25 21.07 -16.94
C ASN A 346 -1.07 21.75 -16.54
N GLY A 347 -2.07 20.94 -16.22
CA GLY A 347 -3.40 21.42 -15.87
C GLY A 347 -3.48 22.09 -14.49
N PRO A 348 -4.40 23.05 -14.29
CA PRO A 348 -4.56 23.79 -13.05
C PRO A 348 -5.35 23.06 -11.96
N PHE A 349 -5.22 21.73 -11.86
CA PHE A 349 -6.10 20.90 -11.06
C PHE A 349 -6.09 21.22 -9.56
N MET A 350 -4.90 21.35 -8.97
CA MET A 350 -4.77 21.67 -7.55
C MET A 350 -5.12 23.12 -7.25
N SER A 351 -4.87 24.03 -8.18
CA SER A 351 -5.28 25.45 -8.07
C SER A 351 -6.80 25.57 -8.05
N ASP A 352 -7.50 24.88 -8.97
CA ASP A 352 -8.96 24.86 -9.02
C ASP A 352 -9.57 24.21 -7.77
N THR A 353 -8.96 23.16 -7.26
CA THR A 353 -9.37 22.50 -6.03
C THR A 353 -9.18 23.41 -4.81
N LEU A 354 -8.09 24.17 -4.76
CA LEU A 354 -7.81 25.11 -3.68
C LEU A 354 -8.82 26.25 -3.64
N ARG A 355 -9.30 26.73 -4.81
CA ARG A 355 -10.37 27.74 -4.88
C ARG A 355 -11.71 27.20 -4.42
N ALA A 356 -12.00 25.92 -4.63
CA ALA A 356 -13.21 25.27 -4.17
C ALA A 356 -13.17 24.89 -2.68
N ASP A 357 -12.02 24.96 -2.04
CA ASP A 357 -11.84 24.64 -0.62
C ASP A 357 -12.42 25.76 0.26
N PRO A 358 -13.43 25.48 1.12
CA PRO A 358 -14.02 26.46 2.01
C PRO A 358 -13.15 26.76 3.23
N THR A 359 -12.15 25.95 3.54
CA THR A 359 -11.31 26.09 4.73
C THR A 359 -10.15 27.04 4.49
N ARG A 360 -9.72 27.75 5.52
CA ARG A 360 -8.59 28.70 5.44
C ARG A 360 -7.49 28.43 6.47
N SER A 361 -7.78 27.65 7.49
CA SER A 361 -6.82 27.30 8.53
C SER A 361 -6.72 25.78 8.73
N PRO A 362 -5.60 25.27 9.27
CA PRO A 362 -5.47 23.86 9.62
C PRO A 362 -6.55 23.37 10.59
N LEU A 363 -6.95 24.19 11.53
CA LEU A 363 -8.01 23.83 12.49
C LEU A 363 -9.37 23.65 11.81
N GLU A 364 -9.73 24.55 10.89
CA GLU A 364 -10.97 24.43 10.11
C GLU A 364 -10.97 23.13 9.28
N ALA A 365 -9.83 22.81 8.67
CA ALA A 365 -9.66 21.57 7.91
C ALA A 365 -9.85 20.33 8.79
N LEU A 366 -9.26 20.29 9.98
CA LEU A 366 -9.44 19.21 10.95
C LEU A 366 -10.89 19.07 11.39
N VAL A 367 -11.58 20.18 11.63
CA VAL A 367 -13.00 20.20 12.00
C VAL A 367 -13.88 19.66 10.87
N GLU A 368 -13.59 20.00 9.61
CA GLU A 368 -14.34 19.47 8.47
C GLU A 368 -14.12 17.94 8.30
N ILE A 369 -12.91 17.45 8.48
CA ILE A 369 -12.62 16.01 8.48
C ILE A 369 -13.37 15.33 9.64
N TYR A 370 -13.37 15.92 10.83
CA TYR A 370 -14.10 15.38 11.98
C TYR A 370 -15.61 15.30 11.73
N ARG A 371 -16.21 16.34 11.19
CA ARG A 371 -17.64 16.35 10.83
C ARG A 371 -18.01 15.31 9.79
N MET A 372 -17.12 15.08 8.83
CA MET A 372 -17.30 14.03 7.83
C MET A 372 -17.26 12.64 8.45
N MET A 373 -16.29 12.38 9.34
CA MET A 373 -16.10 11.07 9.96
C MET A 373 -17.12 10.75 11.04
N ARG A 374 -17.53 11.76 11.82
CA ARG A 374 -18.48 11.64 12.93
C ARG A 374 -19.62 12.67 12.80
N PRO A 375 -20.60 12.41 11.91
CA PRO A 375 -21.73 13.30 11.75
C PRO A 375 -22.53 13.42 13.03
N GLY A 376 -22.90 14.66 13.40
CA GLY A 376 -23.77 14.94 14.57
C GLY A 376 -23.05 15.08 15.92
N GLU A 377 -21.75 14.80 15.98
CA GLU A 377 -20.95 15.08 17.18
C GLU A 377 -20.40 16.53 17.14
N PRO A 378 -20.40 17.27 18.26
CA PRO A 378 -19.79 18.61 18.28
C PRO A 378 -18.27 18.48 18.17
N PRO A 379 -17.63 19.16 17.20
CA PRO A 379 -16.20 19.11 17.04
C PRO A 379 -15.50 19.96 18.11
N THR A 380 -14.58 19.35 18.85
CA THR A 380 -13.62 20.06 19.69
C THR A 380 -12.24 19.99 19.04
N LYS A 381 -11.36 20.94 19.31
CA LYS A 381 -10.00 20.96 18.76
C LYS A 381 -9.27 19.65 19.07
N GLU A 382 -9.24 19.25 20.33
CA GLU A 382 -8.57 18.05 20.80
C GLU A 382 -9.15 16.76 20.18
N ALA A 383 -10.47 16.66 20.09
CA ALA A 383 -11.13 15.51 19.49
C ALA A 383 -10.84 15.40 18.00
N ALA A 384 -10.79 16.51 17.28
CA ALA A 384 -10.46 16.55 15.85
C ALA A 384 -8.99 16.16 15.60
N GLU A 385 -8.06 16.70 16.37
CA GLU A 385 -6.63 16.36 16.29
C GLU A 385 -6.38 14.87 16.61
N ASN A 386 -7.00 14.35 17.67
CA ASN A 386 -6.87 12.93 18.04
C ASN A 386 -7.50 12.00 17.00
N LEU A 387 -8.64 12.36 16.44
CA LEU A 387 -9.25 11.56 15.36
C LEU A 387 -8.31 11.51 14.14
N PHE A 388 -7.81 12.64 13.70
CA PHE A 388 -6.94 12.73 12.54
C PHE A 388 -5.64 11.96 12.74
N ARG A 389 -5.01 12.10 13.92
CA ARG A 389 -3.84 11.32 14.29
C ARG A 389 -4.10 9.82 14.21
N ASN A 390 -5.20 9.36 14.77
CA ASN A 390 -5.56 7.94 14.82
C ASN A 390 -5.94 7.35 13.46
N LEU A 391 -6.26 8.18 12.47
CA LEU A 391 -6.58 7.67 11.13
C LEU A 391 -5.37 7.11 10.40
N PHE A 392 -4.21 7.80 10.47
CA PHE A 392 -3.06 7.49 9.62
C PHE A 392 -1.70 7.48 10.33
N PHE A 393 -1.58 8.10 11.50
CA PHE A 393 -0.29 8.45 12.10
C PHE A 393 0.03 7.73 13.42
N THR A 394 -0.70 6.67 13.74
CA THR A 394 -0.45 5.84 14.93
C THR A 394 -0.35 4.38 14.56
N ASP A 395 0.69 3.69 15.04
CA ASP A 395 0.92 2.26 14.82
C ASP A 395 -0.19 1.38 15.38
N GLU A 396 -0.87 1.83 16.42
CA GLU A 396 -1.99 1.10 17.01
C GLU A 396 -3.17 0.90 16.05
N ARG A 397 -3.42 1.88 15.17
CA ARG A 397 -4.62 1.93 14.32
C ARG A 397 -4.37 1.87 12.83
N TYR A 398 -3.17 2.15 12.40
CA TYR A 398 -2.78 2.14 11.00
C TYR A 398 -1.48 1.38 10.80
N ASP A 399 -1.47 0.48 9.82
CA ASP A 399 -0.29 -0.28 9.44
C ASP A 399 -0.34 -0.63 7.96
N LEU A 400 0.66 -0.16 7.21
CA LEU A 400 0.87 -0.56 5.82
C LEU A 400 1.45 -1.98 5.71
N SER A 401 2.09 -2.47 6.78
CA SER A 401 2.99 -3.62 6.80
C SER A 401 4.27 -3.41 5.98
N GLY A 402 5.22 -4.31 6.12
CA GLY A 402 6.44 -4.30 5.29
C GLY A 402 6.14 -4.42 3.79
N VAL A 403 5.16 -5.26 3.45
CA VAL A 403 4.68 -5.43 2.06
C VAL A 403 4.09 -4.13 1.51
N GLY A 404 3.20 -3.50 2.26
CA GLY A 404 2.57 -2.25 1.86
C GLY A 404 3.57 -1.13 1.70
N ARG A 405 4.52 -0.99 2.62
CA ARG A 405 5.56 0.03 2.54
C ARG A 405 6.49 -0.19 1.36
N MET A 406 6.94 -1.40 1.12
CA MET A 406 7.76 -1.75 -0.04
C MET A 406 7.05 -1.42 -1.36
N LYS A 407 5.80 -1.83 -1.52
CA LYS A 407 5.00 -1.56 -2.72
C LYS A 407 4.73 -0.06 -2.90
N PHE A 408 4.45 0.64 -1.82
CA PHE A 408 4.22 2.09 -1.81
C PHE A 408 5.46 2.85 -2.29
N ASN A 409 6.61 2.58 -1.68
CA ASN A 409 7.86 3.24 -2.01
C ASN A 409 8.30 2.94 -3.45
N ARG A 410 8.22 1.67 -3.86
CA ARG A 410 8.56 1.26 -5.24
C ARG A 410 7.69 1.96 -6.29
N ARG A 411 6.38 2.06 -6.04
CA ARG A 411 5.45 2.71 -6.97
C ARG A 411 5.70 4.20 -7.12
N LEU A 412 6.16 4.85 -6.06
CA LEU A 412 6.51 6.28 -6.06
C LEU A 412 7.96 6.56 -6.46
N GLY A 413 8.71 5.53 -6.90
CA GLY A 413 10.09 5.69 -7.38
C GLY A 413 11.10 6.02 -6.29
N ARG A 414 10.83 5.67 -5.04
CA ARG A 414 11.76 5.85 -3.93
C ARG A 414 12.78 4.71 -3.90
N GLU A 415 14.04 5.03 -3.65
CA GLU A 415 15.14 4.06 -3.58
C GLU A 415 15.03 3.15 -2.34
N ASP A 416 14.66 3.73 -1.20
CA ASP A 416 14.48 2.97 0.03
C ASP A 416 13.13 2.26 0.03
N VAL A 417 13.17 0.93 0.03
CA VAL A 417 11.96 0.08 0.09
C VAL A 417 11.48 -0.19 1.51
N THR A 418 12.22 0.28 2.52
CA THR A 418 11.88 0.19 3.94
C THR A 418 11.24 1.49 4.43
N GLY A 419 10.69 1.48 5.62
CA GLY A 419 10.09 2.64 6.24
C GLY A 419 9.02 2.30 7.26
N PRO A 420 8.38 3.29 7.89
CA PRO A 420 7.38 3.06 8.91
C PRO A 420 6.10 2.44 8.33
N GLY A 421 5.39 1.70 9.16
CA GLY A 421 4.07 1.16 8.83
C GLY A 421 2.96 2.22 8.76
N ILE A 422 3.16 3.38 9.38
CA ILE A 422 2.23 4.51 9.33
C ILE A 422 2.42 5.35 8.07
N ILE A 423 1.42 6.17 7.71
CA ILE A 423 1.59 7.26 6.74
C ILE A 423 2.57 8.27 7.33
N TYR A 424 3.56 8.64 6.55
CA TYR A 424 4.55 9.62 6.94
C TYR A 424 4.35 10.95 6.21
N ASP A 425 4.41 12.02 6.96
CA ASP A 425 4.43 13.38 6.45
C ASP A 425 5.34 14.26 7.31
N GLY A 426 6.43 14.73 6.70
CA GLY A 426 7.45 15.50 7.42
C GLY A 426 6.92 16.79 8.02
N ARG A 427 5.99 17.47 7.34
CA ARG A 427 5.37 18.71 7.84
C ARG A 427 4.50 18.45 9.06
N TYR A 428 3.70 17.37 9.01
CA TYR A 428 2.85 16.98 10.13
C TYR A 428 3.66 16.66 11.39
N PHE A 429 4.74 15.87 11.24
CA PHE A 429 5.58 15.47 12.37
C PHE A 429 6.51 16.60 12.84
N SER A 430 7.00 17.48 11.97
CA SER A 430 7.83 18.64 12.36
C SER A 430 7.08 19.64 13.25
N ASN A 431 5.78 19.73 13.08
CA ASN A 431 4.92 20.62 13.89
C ASN A 431 4.54 20.01 15.25
N ARG A 432 4.93 18.77 15.52
CA ARG A 432 4.64 18.09 16.77
C ARG A 432 5.81 18.22 17.74
N THR A 433 5.48 18.46 19.00
CA THR A 433 6.45 18.60 20.09
C THR A 433 6.57 17.33 20.93
N ASP A 434 5.73 16.31 20.66
CA ASP A 434 5.79 15.02 21.37
C ASP A 434 7.01 14.18 20.94
N ASP A 435 7.43 13.28 21.82
CA ASP A 435 8.64 12.47 21.61
C ASP A 435 8.49 11.50 20.40
N GLU A 436 7.29 10.99 20.14
CA GLU A 436 7.03 10.13 18.99
C GLU A 436 7.20 10.89 17.66
N GLY A 437 6.65 12.11 17.57
CA GLY A 437 6.80 12.94 16.39
C GLY A 437 8.26 13.26 16.08
N LYS A 438 9.06 13.57 17.10
CA LYS A 438 10.48 13.82 16.95
C LYS A 438 11.24 12.58 16.47
N GLN A 439 10.96 11.41 17.06
CA GLN A 439 11.60 10.15 16.69
C GLN A 439 11.37 9.80 15.22
N TYR A 440 10.13 9.92 14.71
CA TYR A 440 9.83 9.67 13.30
C TYR A 440 10.50 10.69 12.38
N TYR A 441 10.48 11.95 12.74
CA TYR A 441 11.11 13.03 11.96
C TYR A 441 12.63 12.82 11.82
N GLU A 442 13.32 12.45 12.90
CA GLU A 442 14.75 12.17 12.89
C GLU A 442 15.12 10.91 12.11
N GLN A 443 14.30 9.87 12.18
CA GLN A 443 14.56 8.59 11.47
C GLN A 443 14.42 8.68 9.96
N ILE A 444 13.53 9.52 9.43
CA ILE A 444 13.11 9.47 8.02
C ILE A 444 13.67 10.65 7.20
N GLY A 445 14.30 11.64 7.84
CA GLY A 445 14.94 12.75 7.13
C GLY A 445 13.98 13.80 6.54
N GLY A 446 13.05 14.22 7.29
CA GLY A 446 12.42 15.55 7.36
C GLY A 446 11.48 16.04 6.26
N GLU A 447 11.73 15.82 4.98
CA GLU A 447 10.98 16.51 3.91
C GLU A 447 10.01 15.62 3.12
N THR A 448 10.04 14.32 3.35
CA THR A 448 9.22 13.36 2.59
C THR A 448 7.77 13.42 3.05
N SER A 449 6.83 13.42 2.13
CA SER A 449 5.41 13.27 2.39
C SER A 449 4.79 12.19 1.51
N ASP A 450 4.22 11.17 2.15
CA ASP A 450 3.53 10.11 1.44
C ASP A 450 2.31 10.63 0.67
N ILE A 451 1.54 11.49 1.29
CA ILE A 451 0.31 12.04 0.73
C ILE A 451 0.60 12.95 -0.47
N ILE A 452 1.59 13.83 -0.34
CA ILE A 452 1.99 14.74 -1.42
C ILE A 452 2.53 13.96 -2.62
N ASP A 453 3.38 12.95 -2.38
CA ASP A 453 3.94 12.13 -3.46
C ASP A 453 2.87 11.37 -4.22
N VAL A 454 1.85 10.84 -3.52
CA VAL A 454 0.68 10.20 -4.15
C VAL A 454 -0.09 11.22 -5.00
N LEU A 455 -0.35 12.42 -4.48
CA LEU A 455 -1.06 13.47 -5.22
C LEU A 455 -0.27 13.96 -6.43
N LYS A 456 1.05 14.15 -6.30
CA LYS A 456 1.93 14.51 -7.42
C LYS A 456 1.86 13.46 -8.52
N THR A 457 2.02 12.19 -8.17
CA THR A 457 1.95 11.08 -9.13
C THR A 457 0.59 11.01 -9.80
N LEU A 458 -0.50 11.23 -9.07
CA LEU A 458 -1.86 11.25 -9.62
C LEU A 458 -2.04 12.41 -10.61
N VAL A 459 -1.55 13.59 -10.28
CA VAL A 459 -1.58 14.78 -11.17
C VAL A 459 -0.73 14.53 -12.42
N ASP A 460 0.46 13.93 -12.28
CA ASP A 460 1.33 13.57 -13.40
C ASP A 460 0.66 12.57 -14.35
N ILE A 461 0.00 11.56 -13.81
CA ILE A 461 -0.77 10.60 -14.62
C ILE A 461 -1.90 11.31 -15.37
N ARG A 462 -2.61 12.22 -14.73
CA ARG A 462 -3.67 13.01 -15.38
C ARG A 462 -3.10 13.92 -16.47
N ASN A 463 -1.92 14.45 -16.30
CA ASN A 463 -1.20 15.26 -17.29
C ASN A 463 -0.60 14.40 -18.44
N GLY A 464 -0.69 13.09 -18.39
CA GLY A 464 -0.17 12.18 -19.39
C GLY A 464 1.27 11.70 -19.17
N ASN A 465 1.87 12.02 -18.03
CA ASN A 465 3.26 11.68 -17.68
C ASN A 465 3.38 10.44 -16.79
N GLY A 466 2.46 9.51 -16.88
CA GLY A 466 2.47 8.29 -16.11
C GLY A 466 1.46 7.28 -16.61
N VAL A 467 1.51 6.09 -16.03
CA VAL A 467 0.60 4.99 -16.37
C VAL A 467 -0.15 4.51 -15.13
N THR A 468 -1.38 4.07 -15.34
CA THR A 468 -2.19 3.44 -14.31
C THR A 468 -1.73 2.02 -14.05
N ASP A 469 -2.03 1.51 -12.86
CA ASP A 469 -1.68 0.16 -12.46
C ASP A 469 -2.69 -0.86 -12.97
N ASP A 470 -2.22 -2.03 -13.33
CA ASP A 470 -3.06 -3.18 -13.61
C ASP A 470 -3.39 -3.90 -12.28
N ILE A 471 -4.66 -3.83 -11.88
CA ILE A 471 -5.15 -4.38 -10.62
C ILE A 471 -5.08 -5.90 -10.59
N ASP A 472 -5.24 -6.56 -11.73
CA ASP A 472 -5.29 -8.02 -11.84
C ASP A 472 -3.92 -8.67 -12.02
N HIS A 473 -2.88 -7.86 -12.17
CA HIS A 473 -1.49 -8.30 -12.22
C HIS A 473 -1.08 -8.99 -10.91
N LEU A 474 -0.47 -10.18 -10.98
CA LEU A 474 -0.04 -10.91 -9.77
C LEU A 474 1.10 -10.25 -8.99
N GLY A 475 1.70 -9.20 -9.51
CA GLY A 475 2.55 -8.28 -8.76
C GLY A 475 1.77 -7.31 -7.86
N ASN A 476 0.46 -7.16 -8.06
CA ASN A 476 -0.44 -6.31 -7.30
C ASN A 476 -1.44 -7.11 -6.44
N ARG A 477 -1.49 -8.41 -6.65
CA ARG A 477 -2.29 -9.35 -5.86
C ARG A 477 -1.36 -10.31 -5.13
N ARG A 478 -1.61 -10.51 -3.85
CA ARG A 478 -0.80 -11.41 -3.02
C ARG A 478 -1.66 -12.50 -2.41
N ILE A 479 -1.00 -13.55 -1.95
CA ILE A 479 -1.63 -14.65 -1.23
C ILE A 479 -1.49 -14.45 0.26
N ARG A 480 -2.62 -14.55 0.95
CA ARG A 480 -2.72 -14.63 2.39
C ARG A 480 -2.98 -16.09 2.76
N SER A 481 -1.98 -16.74 3.32
CA SER A 481 -2.08 -18.15 3.75
C SER A 481 -2.70 -18.25 5.15
N VAL A 482 -2.96 -19.48 5.58
CA VAL A 482 -3.63 -19.78 6.85
C VAL A 482 -2.96 -19.13 8.07
N GLY A 483 -1.63 -19.11 8.14
CA GLY A 483 -0.90 -18.54 9.26
C GLY A 483 -1.15 -17.05 9.42
N GLU A 484 -1.12 -16.30 8.33
CA GLU A 484 -1.39 -14.85 8.32
C GLU A 484 -2.85 -14.55 8.69
N MET A 485 -3.79 -15.33 8.17
CA MET A 485 -5.20 -15.16 8.51
C MET A 485 -5.50 -15.48 9.98
N ALA A 486 -4.86 -16.52 10.51
CA ALA A 486 -4.96 -16.88 11.93
C ALA A 486 -4.36 -15.80 12.84
N GLU A 487 -3.22 -15.24 12.48
CA GLU A 487 -2.57 -14.12 13.17
C GLU A 487 -3.51 -12.91 13.26
N ASN A 488 -4.14 -12.53 12.15
CA ASN A 488 -5.07 -11.40 12.12
C ASN A 488 -6.27 -11.62 13.06
N GLN A 489 -6.84 -12.80 13.09
CA GLN A 489 -7.97 -13.10 13.98
C GLN A 489 -7.55 -13.18 15.44
N PHE A 490 -6.38 -13.73 15.71
CA PHE A 490 -5.81 -13.76 17.05
C PHE A 490 -5.58 -12.35 17.58
N ARG A 491 -5.03 -11.47 16.74
CA ARG A 491 -4.83 -10.07 17.06
C ARG A 491 -6.15 -9.34 17.37
N VAL A 492 -7.20 -9.58 16.61
CA VAL A 492 -8.54 -9.02 16.91
C VAL A 492 -9.01 -9.42 18.30
N GLY A 493 -8.80 -10.68 18.67
CA GLY A 493 -9.07 -11.15 20.02
C GLY A 493 -8.24 -10.45 21.09
N LEU A 494 -6.93 -10.26 20.85
CA LEU A 494 -6.02 -9.57 21.76
C LEU A 494 -6.37 -8.10 21.96
N VAL A 495 -6.80 -7.39 20.93
CA VAL A 495 -7.23 -5.98 21.03
C VAL A 495 -8.46 -5.84 21.94
N ARG A 496 -9.37 -6.81 21.91
CA ARG A 496 -10.51 -6.85 22.85
C ARG A 496 -10.06 -7.08 24.29
N VAL A 497 -9.08 -7.96 24.48
CA VAL A 497 -8.45 -8.18 25.80
C VAL A 497 -7.74 -6.92 26.27
N GLU A 498 -6.99 -6.25 25.44
CA GLU A 498 -6.32 -4.98 25.74
C GLU A 498 -7.28 -3.94 26.28
N ARG A 499 -8.41 -3.74 25.61
CA ARG A 499 -9.45 -2.79 26.05
C ARG A 499 -9.97 -3.14 27.45
N ALA A 500 -10.30 -4.39 27.68
CA ALA A 500 -10.78 -4.86 28.99
C ALA A 500 -9.72 -4.72 30.08
N VAL A 501 -8.44 -4.96 29.76
CA VAL A 501 -7.33 -4.80 30.69
C VAL A 501 -7.12 -3.33 31.05
N LYS A 502 -7.15 -2.42 30.08
CA LYS A 502 -7.04 -0.96 30.31
C LYS A 502 -8.15 -0.45 31.25
N GLU A 503 -9.37 -0.91 31.05
CA GLU A 503 -10.49 -0.60 31.94
C GLU A 503 -10.28 -1.13 33.38
N ARG A 504 -9.84 -2.37 33.51
CA ARG A 504 -9.58 -2.99 34.82
C ARG A 504 -8.42 -2.34 35.56
N LEU A 505 -7.33 -2.04 34.86
CA LEU A 505 -6.16 -1.34 35.45
C LEU A 505 -6.51 0.07 35.92
N SER A 506 -7.48 0.74 35.29
CA SER A 506 -7.91 2.09 35.71
C SER A 506 -8.86 2.07 36.92
N LEU A 507 -9.63 0.99 37.10
CA LEU A 507 -10.60 0.86 38.18
C LEU A 507 -10.03 0.22 39.47
N ALA A 508 -8.92 -0.51 39.34
CA ALA A 508 -8.39 -1.31 40.43
C ALA A 508 -7.31 -0.55 41.23
N GLU A 509 -7.38 -0.64 42.55
CA GLU A 509 -6.26 -0.34 43.42
C GLU A 509 -5.15 -1.39 43.17
N SER A 510 -3.94 -0.92 42.93
CA SER A 510 -2.79 -1.74 42.48
C SER A 510 -2.30 -2.78 43.51
N GLU A 511 -2.83 -2.78 44.75
CA GLU A 511 -2.43 -3.71 45.80
C GLU A 511 -3.16 -5.04 45.65
N GLY A 512 -2.39 -6.13 45.43
CA GLY A 512 -2.89 -7.49 45.41
C GLY A 512 -3.28 -8.07 44.03
N LEU A 513 -3.25 -7.27 42.95
CA LEU A 513 -3.59 -7.76 41.59
C LEU A 513 -2.51 -8.67 41.04
N MET A 514 -2.95 -9.74 40.37
CA MET A 514 -2.10 -10.64 39.58
C MET A 514 -2.46 -10.54 38.10
N PRO A 515 -1.52 -10.83 37.18
CA PRO A 515 -1.80 -10.81 35.74
C PRO A 515 -3.01 -11.65 35.34
N GLN A 516 -3.24 -12.79 35.97
CA GLN A 516 -4.36 -13.68 35.72
C GLN A 516 -5.73 -13.02 36.01
N ASP A 517 -5.81 -12.10 36.98
CA ASP A 517 -7.04 -11.43 37.35
C ASP A 517 -7.43 -10.34 36.32
N LEU A 518 -6.44 -9.83 35.60
CA LEU A 518 -6.63 -8.77 34.61
C LEU A 518 -6.97 -9.32 33.23
N ILE A 519 -6.46 -10.49 32.85
CA ILE A 519 -6.58 -11.05 31.52
C ILE A 519 -7.73 -12.06 31.44
N ASN A 520 -8.62 -11.84 30.46
CA ASN A 520 -9.68 -12.78 30.13
C ASN A 520 -9.39 -13.43 28.76
N ALA A 521 -9.22 -14.73 28.74
CA ALA A 521 -8.93 -15.47 27.51
C ALA A 521 -10.13 -15.66 26.57
N LYS A 522 -11.36 -15.42 27.03
CA LYS A 522 -12.59 -15.68 26.25
C LYS A 522 -12.65 -14.95 24.91
N PRO A 523 -12.31 -13.66 24.78
CA PRO A 523 -12.34 -12.95 23.50
C PRO A 523 -11.39 -13.56 22.45
N VAL A 524 -10.20 -13.97 22.88
CA VAL A 524 -9.23 -14.64 22.00
C VAL A 524 -9.71 -16.00 21.57
N ALA A 525 -10.17 -16.81 22.52
CA ALA A 525 -10.72 -18.14 22.22
C ALA A 525 -11.92 -18.07 21.28
N ALA A 526 -12.80 -17.10 21.47
CA ALA A 526 -13.96 -16.87 20.60
C ALA A 526 -13.56 -16.47 19.19
N ALA A 527 -12.58 -15.58 19.02
CA ALA A 527 -12.11 -15.13 17.72
C ALA A 527 -11.44 -16.29 16.93
N VAL A 528 -10.62 -17.09 17.59
CA VAL A 528 -9.98 -18.27 16.99
C VAL A 528 -11.02 -19.31 16.59
N LYS A 529 -11.96 -19.63 17.47
CA LYS A 529 -13.03 -20.59 17.22
C LYS A 529 -13.93 -20.17 16.06
N GLU A 530 -14.27 -18.89 15.97
CA GLU A 530 -15.06 -18.34 14.86
C GLU A 530 -14.32 -18.48 13.53
N PHE A 531 -13.04 -18.16 13.49
CA PHE A 531 -12.23 -18.29 12.28
C PHE A 531 -12.15 -19.73 11.78
N PHE A 532 -11.74 -20.66 12.60
CA PHE A 532 -11.57 -22.06 12.19
C PHE A 532 -12.89 -22.79 11.94
N GLY A 533 -13.96 -22.41 12.62
CA GLY A 533 -15.27 -23.07 12.53
C GLY A 533 -16.23 -22.47 11.52
N SER A 534 -16.24 -21.16 11.36
CA SER A 534 -17.30 -20.42 10.64
C SER A 534 -16.81 -19.56 9.50
N SER A 535 -15.50 -19.39 9.30
CA SER A 535 -14.97 -18.61 8.18
C SER A 535 -15.32 -19.23 6.83
N GLN A 536 -15.59 -18.41 5.84
CA GLN A 536 -15.82 -18.83 4.45
C GLN A 536 -14.61 -19.60 3.86
N LEU A 537 -13.40 -19.29 4.31
CA LEU A 537 -12.16 -19.93 3.87
C LEU A 537 -11.85 -21.23 4.62
N SER A 538 -12.49 -21.49 5.76
CA SER A 538 -12.45 -22.76 6.46
C SER A 538 -13.51 -23.69 5.90
N GLN A 539 -13.09 -24.68 5.12
CA GLN A 539 -13.96 -25.57 4.36
C GLN A 539 -13.79 -27.02 4.79
N PHE A 540 -14.85 -27.81 4.69
CA PHE A 540 -14.73 -29.26 4.79
C PHE A 540 -13.81 -29.77 3.70
N MET A 541 -12.87 -30.63 4.07
CA MET A 541 -11.93 -31.20 3.11
C MET A 541 -12.64 -32.11 2.11
N ASP A 542 -12.36 -31.91 0.83
CA ASP A 542 -12.78 -32.83 -0.24
C ASP A 542 -11.95 -34.12 -0.12
N GLN A 543 -12.55 -35.17 0.37
CA GLN A 543 -11.86 -36.41 0.74
C GLN A 543 -12.30 -37.62 -0.10
N ASN A 544 -12.46 -37.40 -1.43
CA ASN A 544 -12.84 -38.48 -2.36
C ASN A 544 -11.67 -39.42 -2.66
N ASN A 545 -10.50 -38.84 -2.87
CA ASN A 545 -9.23 -39.53 -3.13
C ASN A 545 -8.05 -38.63 -2.70
N PRO A 546 -6.81 -39.16 -2.60
CA PRO A 546 -5.66 -38.36 -2.19
C PRO A 546 -5.38 -37.15 -3.08
N LEU A 547 -5.66 -37.23 -4.37
CA LEU A 547 -5.46 -36.10 -5.30
C LEU A 547 -6.43 -34.96 -5.02
N SER A 548 -7.70 -35.26 -4.72
CA SER A 548 -8.69 -34.22 -4.36
C SER A 548 -8.31 -33.46 -3.09
N GLU A 549 -7.74 -34.16 -2.11
CA GLU A 549 -7.22 -33.57 -0.88
C GLU A 549 -6.08 -32.58 -1.18
N ILE A 550 -5.09 -32.99 -1.97
CA ILE A 550 -3.95 -32.14 -2.36
C ILE A 550 -4.43 -30.93 -3.15
N THR A 551 -5.34 -31.12 -4.10
CA THR A 551 -5.90 -30.02 -4.89
C THR A 551 -6.63 -29.01 -4.01
N HIS A 552 -7.41 -29.48 -3.03
CA HIS A 552 -8.11 -28.60 -2.11
C HIS A 552 -7.15 -27.78 -1.23
N LYS A 553 -6.06 -28.38 -0.77
CA LYS A 553 -5.04 -27.70 0.04
C LYS A 553 -4.23 -26.66 -0.74
N ARG A 554 -4.12 -26.81 -2.06
CA ARG A 554 -3.44 -25.89 -2.98
C ARG A 554 -4.37 -24.88 -3.64
N ARG A 555 -5.62 -24.86 -3.27
CA ARG A 555 -6.63 -23.93 -3.80
C ARG A 555 -6.34 -22.52 -3.33
N VAL A 556 -6.59 -21.56 -4.21
CA VAL A 556 -6.46 -20.13 -3.95
C VAL A 556 -7.79 -19.47 -4.28
N SER A 557 -8.42 -18.84 -3.29
CA SER A 557 -9.73 -18.20 -3.44
C SER A 557 -9.59 -16.66 -3.40
N ALA A 558 -10.26 -15.97 -4.32
CA ALA A 558 -10.39 -14.51 -4.28
C ALA A 558 -11.52 -14.04 -3.35
N LEU A 559 -12.33 -14.98 -2.85
CA LEU A 559 -13.46 -14.73 -1.95
C LEU A 559 -13.00 -14.60 -0.50
N GLY A 560 -13.92 -14.27 0.40
CA GLY A 560 -13.69 -14.24 1.83
C GLY A 560 -13.56 -12.82 2.41
N PRO A 561 -13.24 -12.70 3.70
CA PRO A 561 -13.11 -11.41 4.37
C PRO A 561 -12.01 -10.54 3.73
N GLY A 562 -12.36 -9.30 3.39
CA GLY A 562 -11.42 -8.39 2.69
C GLY A 562 -11.16 -8.73 1.21
N GLY A 563 -11.82 -9.76 0.66
CA GLY A 563 -11.76 -10.16 -0.73
C GLY A 563 -12.97 -9.72 -1.54
N LEU A 564 -13.15 -10.37 -2.69
CA LEU A 564 -14.25 -10.11 -3.61
C LEU A 564 -15.53 -10.83 -3.18
N THR A 565 -16.68 -10.32 -3.64
CA THR A 565 -17.96 -11.02 -3.60
C THR A 565 -18.32 -11.49 -5.01
N ARG A 566 -19.05 -12.60 -5.14
CA ARG A 566 -19.44 -13.19 -6.43
C ARG A 566 -20.19 -12.19 -7.31
N GLU A 567 -21.08 -11.43 -6.73
CA GLU A 567 -21.96 -10.49 -7.41
C GLU A 567 -21.21 -9.25 -7.92
N ARG A 568 -20.13 -8.87 -7.23
CA ARG A 568 -19.32 -7.67 -7.56
C ARG A 568 -18.12 -7.97 -8.43
N ALA A 569 -17.77 -9.23 -8.62
CA ALA A 569 -16.67 -9.64 -9.46
C ALA A 569 -17.04 -9.52 -10.94
N GLY A 570 -16.40 -8.62 -11.64
CA GLY A 570 -16.52 -8.45 -13.08
C GLY A 570 -15.81 -9.54 -13.89
N PHE A 571 -15.89 -9.48 -15.20
CA PHE A 571 -15.20 -10.44 -16.10
C PHE A 571 -13.68 -10.32 -16.00
N GLU A 572 -13.15 -9.13 -15.82
CA GLU A 572 -11.70 -8.87 -15.80
C GLU A 572 -10.97 -9.65 -14.69
N VAL A 573 -11.58 -9.72 -13.48
CA VAL A 573 -11.02 -10.47 -12.35
C VAL A 573 -11.07 -11.98 -12.54
N ARG A 574 -12.01 -12.46 -13.38
CA ARG A 574 -12.24 -13.89 -13.65
C ARG A 574 -11.43 -14.42 -14.81
N ASP A 575 -10.89 -13.53 -15.63
CA ASP A 575 -10.08 -13.87 -16.80
C ASP A 575 -8.69 -14.38 -16.41
N VAL A 576 -8.07 -15.11 -17.30
CA VAL A 576 -6.68 -15.53 -17.17
C VAL A 576 -5.77 -14.36 -17.57
N HIS A 577 -4.99 -13.91 -16.60
CA HIS A 577 -4.01 -12.84 -16.80
C HIS A 577 -2.66 -13.42 -17.28
N PRO A 578 -1.90 -12.73 -18.14
CA PRO A 578 -0.57 -13.20 -18.57
C PRO A 578 0.40 -13.52 -17.44
N THR A 579 0.30 -12.83 -16.31
CA THR A 579 1.12 -13.10 -15.10
C THR A 579 0.78 -14.41 -14.39
N HIS A 580 -0.31 -15.07 -14.76
CA HIS A 580 -0.68 -16.39 -14.24
C HIS A 580 0.28 -17.50 -14.71
N TYR A 581 1.05 -17.25 -15.76
CA TYR A 581 2.00 -18.23 -16.31
C TYR A 581 2.98 -18.73 -15.24
N GLY A 582 3.00 -20.03 -15.03
CA GLY A 582 3.83 -20.67 -14.01
C GLY A 582 3.43 -20.45 -12.56
N ARG A 583 2.34 -19.72 -12.29
CA ARG A 583 1.86 -19.36 -10.93
C ARG A 583 0.48 -19.89 -10.59
N VAL A 584 -0.46 -19.72 -11.50
CA VAL A 584 -1.85 -20.14 -11.33
C VAL A 584 -2.27 -20.98 -12.53
N CYS A 585 -2.90 -22.12 -12.29
CA CYS A 585 -3.39 -22.98 -13.36
C CYS A 585 -4.47 -22.24 -14.17
N PRO A 586 -4.35 -22.17 -15.51
CA PRO A 586 -5.30 -21.46 -16.33
C PRO A 586 -6.62 -22.21 -16.59
N ILE A 587 -6.65 -23.51 -16.30
CA ILE A 587 -7.79 -24.37 -16.64
C ILE A 587 -8.55 -24.91 -15.42
N GLU A 588 -7.89 -25.08 -14.28
CA GLU A 588 -8.52 -25.63 -13.09
C GLU A 588 -9.25 -24.55 -12.30
N THR A 589 -10.54 -24.39 -12.58
CA THR A 589 -11.44 -23.46 -11.90
C THR A 589 -12.86 -24.04 -11.91
N PRO A 590 -13.72 -23.73 -10.92
CA PRO A 590 -15.10 -24.17 -10.94
C PRO A 590 -15.88 -23.65 -12.14
N GLU A 591 -16.92 -24.38 -12.52
CA GLU A 591 -17.98 -23.92 -13.42
C GLU A 591 -19.06 -23.18 -12.61
N GLY A 592 -19.63 -22.11 -13.19
CA GLY A 592 -20.73 -21.38 -12.57
C GLY A 592 -20.29 -20.07 -11.89
N PRO A 593 -20.96 -19.66 -10.78
CA PRO A 593 -20.75 -18.31 -10.18
C PRO A 593 -19.34 -18.04 -9.66
N ASN A 594 -18.56 -19.08 -9.36
CA ASN A 594 -17.21 -19.00 -8.82
C ASN A 594 -16.11 -19.10 -9.88
N ILE A 595 -16.45 -19.13 -11.16
CA ILE A 595 -15.46 -19.24 -12.24
C ILE A 595 -14.44 -18.11 -12.14
N GLY A 596 -13.16 -18.44 -12.25
CA GLY A 596 -12.06 -17.48 -12.18
C GLY A 596 -11.79 -16.86 -10.80
N LEU A 597 -12.65 -17.10 -9.80
CA LEU A 597 -12.48 -16.60 -8.44
C LEU A 597 -11.83 -17.64 -7.53
N ILE A 598 -11.99 -18.92 -7.84
CA ILE A 598 -11.35 -20.01 -7.15
C ILE A 598 -10.41 -20.69 -8.14
N ASN A 599 -9.13 -20.63 -7.87
CA ASN A 599 -8.07 -21.13 -8.74
C ASN A 599 -7.18 -22.11 -7.98
N SER A 600 -6.34 -22.82 -8.71
CA SER A 600 -5.34 -23.73 -8.16
C SER A 600 -3.92 -23.19 -8.40
N LEU A 601 -3.07 -23.35 -7.41
CA LEU A 601 -1.66 -23.01 -7.49
C LEU A 601 -0.95 -23.92 -8.50
N ALA A 602 -0.11 -23.37 -9.38
CA ALA A 602 0.71 -24.16 -10.28
C ALA A 602 1.70 -25.05 -9.50
N SER A 603 2.10 -26.18 -10.10
CA SER A 603 2.88 -27.21 -9.39
C SER A 603 4.20 -26.72 -8.82
N TYR A 604 4.91 -25.86 -9.53
CA TYR A 604 6.22 -25.32 -9.14
C TYR A 604 6.14 -23.94 -8.50
N ALA A 605 4.96 -23.34 -8.43
CA ALA A 605 4.78 -22.04 -7.82
C ALA A 605 4.91 -22.10 -6.30
N ARG A 606 5.48 -21.08 -5.73
CA ARG A 606 5.54 -20.86 -4.28
C ARG A 606 5.25 -19.39 -3.95
N THR A 607 5.05 -19.10 -2.69
CA THR A 607 4.92 -17.73 -2.18
C THR A 607 6.27 -17.23 -1.66
N ASN A 608 6.60 -15.96 -1.91
CA ASN A 608 7.77 -15.31 -1.34
C ASN A 608 7.47 -14.80 0.09
N GLU A 609 8.45 -14.13 0.68
CA GLU A 609 8.33 -13.53 2.03
C GLU A 609 7.18 -12.53 2.15
N TYR A 610 6.85 -11.84 1.06
CA TYR A 610 5.78 -10.85 0.99
C TYR A 610 4.41 -11.43 0.59
N GLY A 611 4.35 -12.73 0.29
CA GLY A 611 3.13 -13.43 -0.13
C GLY A 611 2.85 -13.35 -1.63
N PHE A 612 3.72 -12.81 -2.47
CA PHE A 612 3.58 -12.84 -3.91
C PHE A 612 3.99 -14.20 -4.48
N LEU A 613 3.32 -14.60 -5.57
CA LEU A 613 3.62 -15.84 -6.25
C LEU A 613 4.91 -15.73 -7.07
N GLU A 614 5.76 -16.73 -6.92
CA GLU A 614 7.01 -16.89 -7.66
C GLU A 614 6.98 -18.18 -8.46
N SER A 615 7.65 -18.16 -9.59
CA SER A 615 7.94 -19.35 -10.38
C SER A 615 9.44 -19.54 -10.62
N PRO A 616 9.93 -20.79 -10.74
CA PRO A 616 11.35 -21.07 -10.91
C PRO A 616 11.78 -20.90 -12.37
N TYR A 617 12.98 -20.35 -12.56
CA TYR A 617 13.64 -20.22 -13.85
C TYR A 617 15.11 -20.56 -13.70
N ARG A 618 15.71 -21.16 -14.75
CA ARG A 618 17.16 -21.35 -14.80
C ARG A 618 17.84 -20.08 -15.30
N LYS A 619 18.92 -19.72 -14.66
CA LYS A 619 19.71 -18.55 -15.01
C LYS A 619 20.54 -18.81 -16.23
N VAL A 620 20.58 -17.86 -17.14
CA VAL A 620 21.47 -17.86 -18.32
C VAL A 620 22.59 -16.86 -18.06
N ILE A 621 23.84 -17.34 -18.17
CA ILE A 621 25.04 -16.52 -17.99
C ILE A 621 25.90 -16.67 -19.24
N ASP A 622 26.25 -15.55 -19.87
CA ASP A 622 27.06 -15.52 -21.12
C ASP A 622 26.52 -16.42 -22.24
N GLY A 623 25.18 -16.44 -22.40
CA GLY A 623 24.50 -17.23 -23.42
C GLY A 623 24.43 -18.74 -23.15
N LYS A 624 24.78 -19.17 -21.93
CA LYS A 624 24.70 -20.56 -21.48
C LYS A 624 23.72 -20.73 -20.33
N VAL A 625 22.86 -21.73 -20.45
CA VAL A 625 21.91 -22.10 -19.40
C VAL A 625 22.67 -22.80 -18.27
N THR A 626 22.51 -22.30 -17.05
CA THR A 626 23.13 -22.88 -15.84
C THR A 626 22.15 -23.79 -15.11
N ASP A 627 22.65 -24.55 -14.14
CA ASP A 627 21.81 -25.34 -13.23
C ASP A 627 21.29 -24.52 -12.03
N GLU A 628 21.66 -23.24 -11.94
CA GLU A 628 21.18 -22.34 -10.91
C GLU A 628 19.72 -21.97 -11.18
N ILE A 629 18.87 -22.24 -10.20
CA ILE A 629 17.43 -21.95 -10.26
C ILE A 629 17.12 -20.75 -9.39
N GLU A 630 16.56 -19.73 -10.02
CA GLU A 630 16.09 -18.52 -9.38
C GLU A 630 14.56 -18.44 -9.44
N TYR A 631 13.94 -18.07 -8.32
CA TYR A 631 12.51 -17.85 -8.27
C TYR A 631 12.21 -16.38 -8.49
N LEU A 632 11.37 -16.08 -9.48
CA LEU A 632 11.01 -14.73 -9.86
C LEU A 632 9.54 -14.46 -9.58
N SER A 633 9.27 -13.32 -8.95
CA SER A 633 7.91 -12.76 -8.86
C SER A 633 7.47 -12.23 -10.23
N ALA A 634 6.17 -11.92 -10.37
CA ALA A 634 5.65 -11.38 -11.63
C ALA A 634 6.31 -10.06 -12.03
N ILE A 635 6.67 -9.21 -11.08
CA ILE A 635 7.32 -7.92 -11.35
C ILE A 635 8.75 -8.12 -11.85
N GLU A 636 9.52 -8.96 -11.18
CA GLU A 636 10.91 -9.28 -11.55
C GLU A 636 10.99 -9.97 -12.90
N GLU A 637 10.04 -10.87 -13.17
CA GLU A 637 9.93 -11.57 -14.44
C GLU A 637 9.74 -10.64 -15.64
N ALA A 638 9.01 -9.53 -15.46
CA ALA A 638 8.78 -8.56 -16.53
C ALA A 638 10.06 -7.89 -17.05
N GLU A 639 11.09 -7.81 -16.21
CA GLU A 639 12.38 -7.21 -16.54
C GLU A 639 13.30 -8.20 -17.27
N CYS A 640 13.00 -9.50 -17.19
CA CYS A 640 13.81 -10.57 -17.76
C CYS A 640 13.34 -11.01 -19.16
N VAL A 641 14.27 -11.51 -19.95
CA VAL A 641 13.99 -12.21 -21.21
C VAL A 641 14.06 -13.72 -20.92
N ILE A 642 12.94 -14.43 -21.10
CA ILE A 642 12.82 -15.83 -20.71
C ILE A 642 12.59 -16.71 -21.93
N ALA A 643 13.54 -17.60 -22.21
CA ALA A 643 13.40 -18.61 -23.25
C ALA A 643 12.39 -19.70 -22.87
N GLN A 644 11.75 -20.31 -23.86
CA GLN A 644 10.87 -21.44 -23.67
C GLN A 644 11.66 -22.69 -23.24
N VAL A 645 11.01 -23.59 -22.50
CA VAL A 645 11.61 -24.85 -22.01
C VAL A 645 12.03 -25.77 -23.17
N ASP A 646 11.35 -25.68 -24.30
CA ASP A 646 11.57 -26.48 -25.51
C ASP A 646 12.65 -25.90 -26.46
N ALA A 647 13.27 -24.78 -26.10
CA ALA A 647 14.37 -24.21 -26.86
C ALA A 647 15.50 -25.24 -27.01
N LYS A 648 15.96 -25.41 -28.25
CA LYS A 648 17.03 -26.34 -28.54
C LYS A 648 18.36 -25.85 -27.98
N MET A 649 18.97 -26.66 -27.16
CA MET A 649 20.27 -26.39 -26.53
C MET A 649 21.33 -27.33 -27.02
N THR A 650 22.58 -26.85 -27.04
CA THR A 650 23.79 -27.66 -27.23
C THR A 650 24.12 -28.41 -25.93
N ASP A 651 24.98 -29.44 -26.02
CA ASP A 651 25.44 -30.18 -24.84
C ASP A 651 26.16 -29.29 -23.82
N ASP A 652 26.70 -28.15 -24.25
CA ASP A 652 27.33 -27.13 -23.38
C ASP A 652 26.35 -26.12 -22.74
N GLY A 653 25.04 -26.27 -22.99
CA GLY A 653 24.00 -25.39 -22.44
C GLY A 653 23.76 -24.12 -23.25
N GLY A 654 24.40 -23.91 -24.40
CA GLY A 654 24.14 -22.77 -25.28
C GLY A 654 22.91 -22.99 -26.16
N PHE A 655 22.29 -21.92 -26.65
CA PHE A 655 21.18 -22.01 -27.60
C PHE A 655 21.70 -22.34 -29.02
N VAL A 656 21.03 -23.25 -29.70
CA VAL A 656 21.42 -23.68 -31.08
C VAL A 656 21.01 -22.63 -32.12
N GLU A 657 19.88 -22.01 -31.92
CA GLU A 657 19.28 -21.03 -32.84
C GLU A 657 19.76 -19.61 -32.49
N ASP A 658 20.08 -18.78 -33.49
CA ASP A 658 20.48 -17.39 -33.27
C ASP A 658 19.31 -16.51 -32.79
N PHE A 659 18.11 -16.89 -33.21
CA PHE A 659 16.87 -16.28 -32.77
C PHE A 659 15.99 -17.29 -32.03
N VAL A 660 15.72 -17.00 -30.78
CA VAL A 660 14.99 -17.88 -29.87
C VAL A 660 13.62 -17.29 -29.54
N THR A 661 12.60 -18.15 -29.50
CA THR A 661 11.28 -17.74 -28.99
C THR A 661 11.35 -17.52 -27.49
N VAL A 662 11.05 -16.30 -27.09
CA VAL A 662 11.13 -15.86 -25.70
C VAL A 662 9.81 -15.24 -25.24
N ARG A 663 9.65 -15.15 -23.92
CA ARG A 663 8.61 -14.35 -23.28
C ARG A 663 9.29 -13.17 -22.59
N HIS A 664 8.94 -11.96 -23.05
CA HIS A 664 9.43 -10.71 -22.48
C HIS A 664 8.25 -9.78 -22.24
N ARG A 665 8.20 -9.17 -21.06
CA ARG A 665 7.06 -8.33 -20.64
C ARG A 665 5.69 -8.98 -20.85
N TYR A 666 5.63 -10.29 -20.55
CA TYR A 666 4.46 -11.17 -20.68
C TYR A 666 3.99 -11.46 -22.11
N GLU A 667 4.70 -10.99 -23.13
CA GLU A 667 4.39 -11.26 -24.52
C GLU A 667 5.41 -12.24 -25.13
N PHE A 668 4.92 -13.09 -26.04
CA PHE A 668 5.77 -13.98 -26.79
C PHE A 668 6.36 -13.24 -28.01
N THR A 669 7.67 -13.25 -28.08
CA THR A 669 8.44 -12.62 -29.17
C THR A 669 9.63 -13.47 -29.53
N VAL A 670 10.33 -13.07 -30.57
CA VAL A 670 11.59 -13.71 -31.00
C VAL A 670 12.70 -12.70 -30.76
N MET A 671 13.72 -13.10 -30.02
CA MET A 671 14.88 -12.27 -29.71
C MET A 671 16.20 -13.00 -29.99
N GLU A 672 17.27 -12.24 -30.14
CA GLU A 672 18.60 -12.77 -30.29
C GLU A 672 19.04 -13.52 -29.03
N ARG A 673 19.71 -14.67 -29.20
CA ARG A 673 20.16 -15.52 -28.08
C ARG A 673 21.02 -14.80 -27.06
N ASP A 674 21.80 -13.82 -27.50
CA ASP A 674 22.72 -13.07 -26.63
C ASP A 674 21.97 -12.09 -25.67
N THR A 675 20.65 -11.89 -25.85
CA THR A 675 19.81 -11.06 -24.99
C THR A 675 19.10 -11.85 -23.89
N ILE A 676 19.23 -13.19 -23.90
CA ILE A 676 18.51 -14.08 -22.97
C ILE A 676 19.28 -14.23 -21.67
#